data_aad56b10cab1d8755359252569ef24b6
#
_entry.id   aad56b10cab1d8755359252569ef24b6
#
_cell.length_a   1.000
_cell.length_b   1.000
_cell.length_c   1.000
_cell.angle_alpha   90.00
_cell.angle_beta   90.00
_cell.angle_gamma   90.00
#
_symmetry.space_group_name_H-M   'P 1'
#
loop_
_entity.id
_entity.type
_entity.pdbx_description
1 polymer ?
#
loop_
_entity_poly.entity_id
_entity_poly.type
_entity_poly.pdbx_seq_one_letter_code
_entity_poly.pdbx_strand_id
1 'polypeptide(L)'
;MRITAAVTVAVGTLLSSFVVPTGVAEAAGAFPPSEKIFPASTRGWVSISHGPEFRQRFNRTQYGLLLKDPSMKPFIESVRKQIENSNGGRLGRLGLTLDDLLEVAGGEYALGAIESPTGKLATVVLVDTTGREAEARSLIEKMNQRMVEQKGTKVAVNGGDSLTVYQLPPGENTGRTTEQRVAFALSGNALVVGDDSALLTQVIGTLGQGRGDCVGSLPAFGEVMGRCQNQVPTSAAAVRWYVDPLPFAKAYQATNPPREKRKGPDYVAILGRQGFDAVKGAGGVVVFDDGGHALRHHTMVYAPPLEGRQPDSVERFNLAARMLQFPNAEDIGPQQWVPRDVSGWTSLQFDLRNAFVTVESLVDDIVGEKGVYDDVIASVKEDPDGPQIDLEKDLVACLGSRATLITDHTTPIGDDSERLLIALEAVDPERVAATVAKSMSIDPDMAKIDVQGNVAWELIDRSMAIPQLEVELPGGAVPHADHDEDTHRRRTKLREREEKLLPHSVVTVAQGHLFIASHRDILERVLATKGDVEALGSAMDYTQVATELNRLLPGKAATRSFTREDEAIRPAYEMLRQGSMPKSKSLTGQVLNGILGDGKPGTVRTQRLDGSTLPDFEMVRRYFGTAGVGMQSLPDGWYITGVTLPRSQQEPEVARRPVTPPQ
;
A
#
# COMPACT_ATOMS: atom_id res chain seq x y z
N MET A 1 3.76 -5.01 4.39
CA MET A 1 4.03 -3.65 4.88
C MET A 1 3.23 -2.56 4.11
N ARG A 2 3.18 -2.56 2.77
CA ARG A 2 2.38 -1.58 2.00
C ARG A 2 0.86 -1.75 2.13
N ILE A 3 0.35 -2.95 2.40
CA ILE A 3 -1.09 -3.21 2.59
C ILE A 3 -1.57 -2.62 3.93
N THR A 4 -0.77 -2.71 4.99
CA THR A 4 -1.11 -2.12 6.30
C THR A 4 -1.07 -0.59 6.23
N ALA A 5 -0.05 0.00 5.59
CA ALA A 5 0.03 1.44 5.37
C ALA A 5 -1.09 1.93 4.43
N ALA A 6 -1.42 1.18 3.37
CA ALA A 6 -2.52 1.52 2.47
C ALA A 6 -3.89 1.37 3.14
N VAL A 7 -4.08 0.38 4.01
CA VAL A 7 -5.30 0.23 4.82
C VAL A 7 -5.35 1.33 5.89
N THR A 8 -4.23 1.66 6.54
CA THR A 8 -4.16 2.73 7.53
C THR A 8 -4.37 4.10 6.87
N VAL A 9 -3.81 4.36 5.69
CA VAL A 9 -4.03 5.60 4.94
C VAL A 9 -5.43 5.66 4.33
N ALA A 10 -5.96 4.56 3.78
CA ALA A 10 -7.33 4.53 3.27
C ALA A 10 -8.37 4.64 4.40
N VAL A 11 -8.14 3.99 5.54
CA VAL A 11 -8.97 4.12 6.74
C VAL A 11 -8.76 5.50 7.39
N GLY A 12 -7.53 6.03 7.42
CA GLY A 12 -7.22 7.37 7.95
C GLY A 12 -7.85 8.50 7.11
N THR A 13 -7.88 8.36 5.79
CA THR A 13 -8.55 9.34 4.90
C THR A 13 -10.08 9.25 5.02
N LEU A 14 -10.60 8.09 5.42
CA LEU A 14 -12.02 7.90 5.72
C LEU A 14 -12.45 8.45 7.09
N LEU A 15 -11.52 8.74 8.00
CA LEU A 15 -11.82 8.99 9.42
C LEU A 15 -11.63 10.43 9.91
N SER A 16 -11.37 11.39 9.03
CA SER A 16 -11.02 12.77 9.41
C SER A 16 -12.16 13.68 9.95
N SER A 17 -13.30 13.13 10.37
CA SER A 17 -14.45 13.94 10.79
C SER A 17 -15.24 13.35 11.96
N PHE A 18 -14.85 13.62 13.21
CA PHE A 18 -15.58 13.09 14.37
C PHE A 18 -15.82 14.12 15.48
N VAL A 19 -17.06 14.59 15.62
CA VAL A 19 -17.63 15.10 16.88
C VAL A 19 -19.12 14.81 16.90
N VAL A 20 -19.65 13.93 17.78
CA VAL A 20 -21.10 13.75 18.03
C VAL A 20 -21.42 13.08 19.36
N PRO A 21 -22.60 13.37 19.96
CA PRO A 21 -23.01 13.00 21.30
C PRO A 21 -23.47 11.54 21.46
N THR A 22 -23.43 11.09 22.70
CA THR A 22 -23.66 9.72 23.17
C THR A 22 -25.13 9.38 23.39
N GLY A 23 -25.51 8.17 22.98
CA GLY A 23 -26.75 7.50 23.37
C GLY A 23 -27.17 6.45 22.34
N VAL A 24 -26.99 5.15 22.62
CA VAL A 24 -27.39 4.08 21.68
C VAL A 24 -28.06 2.92 22.41
N ALA A 25 -29.24 2.55 21.88
CA ALA A 25 -29.89 1.26 22.09
C ALA A 25 -29.50 0.32 20.94
N GLU A 26 -29.20 -0.91 21.23
CA GLU A 26 -28.94 -1.98 20.26
C GLU A 26 -30.25 -2.27 19.49
N ALA A 27 -30.31 -1.81 18.23
CA ALA A 27 -31.40 -2.15 17.32
C ALA A 27 -30.96 -3.25 16.36
N ALA A 28 -31.76 -4.29 16.19
CA ALA A 28 -31.58 -5.24 15.09
C ALA A 28 -31.65 -4.49 13.76
N GLY A 29 -30.75 -4.81 12.80
CA GLY A 29 -30.70 -4.15 11.51
C GLY A 29 -32.04 -4.23 10.77
N ALA A 30 -32.35 -3.16 10.03
CA ALA A 30 -33.62 -3.03 9.30
C ALA A 30 -33.74 -3.99 8.11
N PHE A 31 -32.62 -4.58 7.66
CA PHE A 31 -32.52 -5.45 6.51
C PHE A 31 -31.39 -6.49 6.68
N PRO A 32 -31.31 -7.53 5.83
CA PRO A 32 -30.22 -8.50 5.87
C PRO A 32 -28.84 -7.83 5.69
N PRO A 33 -27.76 -8.41 6.24
CA PRO A 33 -26.40 -7.89 6.05
C PRO A 33 -26.04 -7.66 4.58
N SER A 34 -25.27 -6.62 4.31
CA SER A 34 -24.97 -6.14 2.94
C SER A 34 -24.35 -7.20 2.03
N GLU A 35 -23.60 -8.17 2.57
CA GLU A 35 -23.07 -9.31 1.81
C GLU A 35 -24.15 -10.23 1.24
N LYS A 36 -25.37 -10.19 1.78
CA LYS A 36 -26.55 -10.91 1.25
C LYS A 36 -27.40 -10.06 0.30
N ILE A 37 -27.10 -8.77 0.21
CA ILE A 37 -27.82 -7.81 -0.62
C ILE A 37 -27.06 -7.51 -1.92
N PHE A 38 -25.75 -7.27 -1.84
CA PHE A 38 -24.94 -6.95 -3.00
C PHE A 38 -24.75 -8.17 -3.90
N PRO A 39 -24.87 -8.01 -5.23
CA PRO A 39 -24.82 -9.12 -6.19
C PRO A 39 -23.42 -9.78 -6.22
N ALA A 40 -23.36 -11.03 -6.72
CA ALA A 40 -22.10 -11.76 -6.90
C ALA A 40 -21.12 -11.09 -7.89
N SER A 41 -21.59 -10.13 -8.71
CA SER A 41 -20.72 -9.27 -9.52
C SER A 41 -20.02 -8.16 -8.72
N THR A 42 -20.16 -8.14 -7.40
CA THR A 42 -19.41 -7.23 -6.51
C THR A 42 -17.94 -7.64 -6.48
N ARG A 43 -17.06 -6.77 -6.99
CA ARG A 43 -15.60 -7.00 -7.08
C ARG A 43 -14.84 -6.40 -5.91
N GLY A 44 -15.42 -5.44 -5.21
CA GLY A 44 -14.90 -4.85 -3.98
C GLY A 44 -16.04 -4.55 -3.02
N TRP A 45 -15.84 -4.88 -1.76
CA TRP A 45 -16.85 -4.69 -0.71
C TRP A 45 -16.19 -4.27 0.60
N VAL A 46 -16.79 -3.30 1.25
CA VAL A 46 -16.42 -2.87 2.60
C VAL A 46 -17.69 -2.66 3.41
N SER A 47 -17.72 -3.17 4.64
CA SER A 47 -18.85 -3.01 5.54
C SER A 47 -18.38 -2.70 6.96
N ILE A 48 -19.16 -1.90 7.67
CA ILE A 48 -19.04 -1.67 9.11
C ILE A 48 -20.40 -2.01 9.73
N SER A 49 -20.43 -3.11 10.49
CA SER A 49 -21.68 -3.72 10.96
C SER A 49 -22.48 -2.80 11.89
N HIS A 50 -21.81 -2.02 12.74
CA HIS A 50 -22.39 -1.15 13.75
C HIS A 50 -21.70 0.21 13.76
N GLY A 51 -22.16 1.12 12.89
CA GLY A 51 -21.55 2.45 12.70
C GLY A 51 -21.38 3.25 13.99
N PRO A 52 -22.42 3.39 14.85
CA PRO A 52 -22.29 4.11 16.12
C PRO A 52 -21.27 3.51 17.08
N GLU A 53 -21.26 2.18 17.25
CA GLU A 53 -20.30 1.49 18.12
C GLU A 53 -18.87 1.60 17.57
N PHE A 54 -18.71 1.40 16.25
CA PHE A 54 -17.42 1.60 15.57
C PHE A 54 -16.85 3.00 15.86
N ARG A 55 -17.68 4.03 15.72
CA ARG A 55 -17.29 5.41 16.03
C ARG A 55 -16.84 5.57 17.47
N GLN A 56 -17.59 4.99 18.43
CA GLN A 56 -17.24 5.05 19.84
C GLN A 56 -15.88 4.38 20.11
N ARG A 57 -15.64 3.17 19.58
CA ARG A 57 -14.38 2.45 19.73
C ARG A 57 -13.22 3.19 19.08
N PHE A 58 -13.37 3.60 17.81
CA PHE A 58 -12.35 4.37 17.11
C PHE A 58 -11.97 5.65 17.87
N ASN A 59 -12.94 6.37 18.39
CA ASN A 59 -12.73 7.61 19.14
C ASN A 59 -11.95 7.44 20.44
N ARG A 60 -11.84 6.21 20.98
CA ARG A 60 -11.03 5.87 22.15
C ARG A 60 -9.61 5.49 21.80
N THR A 61 -9.34 5.14 20.54
CA THR A 61 -7.99 4.85 20.09
C THR A 61 -7.13 6.12 20.05
N GLN A 62 -5.83 5.95 20.08
CA GLN A 62 -4.86 7.03 19.88
C GLN A 62 -5.07 7.79 18.58
N TYR A 63 -5.53 7.12 17.50
CA TYR A 63 -5.86 7.77 16.23
C TYR A 63 -7.10 8.67 16.33
N GLY A 64 -8.14 8.20 17.01
CA GLY A 64 -9.32 9.02 17.30
C GLY A 64 -9.01 10.20 18.20
N LEU A 65 -8.11 10.04 19.16
CA LEU A 65 -7.62 11.12 20.03
C LEU A 65 -6.77 12.12 19.26
N LEU A 66 -5.90 11.68 18.36
CA LEU A 66 -5.14 12.56 17.44
C LEU A 66 -6.07 13.46 16.63
N LEU A 67 -7.12 12.89 16.02
CA LEU A 67 -8.07 13.66 15.21
C LEU A 67 -8.88 14.67 16.04
N LYS A 68 -8.98 14.49 17.36
CA LYS A 68 -9.64 15.41 18.28
C LYS A 68 -8.72 16.41 18.94
N ASP A 69 -7.41 16.26 18.73
CA ASP A 69 -6.43 17.17 19.31
C ASP A 69 -6.65 18.59 18.74
N PRO A 70 -6.79 19.62 19.61
CA PRO A 70 -6.99 20.99 19.15
C PRO A 70 -5.90 21.50 18.20
N SER A 71 -4.67 21.01 18.32
CA SER A 71 -3.57 21.39 17.45
C SER A 71 -3.72 20.87 16.03
N MET A 72 -4.45 19.76 15.83
CA MET A 72 -4.75 19.18 14.51
C MET A 72 -5.92 19.87 13.79
N LYS A 73 -6.75 20.62 14.50
CA LYS A 73 -7.97 21.22 13.95
C LYS A 73 -7.73 22.05 12.68
N PRO A 74 -6.73 22.95 12.60
CA PRO A 74 -6.47 23.72 11.39
C PRO A 74 -6.16 22.86 10.16
N PHE A 75 -5.36 21.79 10.37
CA PHE A 75 -5.02 20.85 9.30
C PHE A 75 -6.23 20.05 8.84
N ILE A 76 -7.03 19.52 9.76
CA ILE A 76 -8.25 18.76 9.45
C ILE A 76 -9.24 19.62 8.66
N GLU A 77 -9.44 20.88 9.05
CA GLU A 77 -10.31 21.83 8.32
C GLU A 77 -9.75 22.14 6.92
N SER A 78 -8.44 22.31 6.78
CA SER A 78 -7.78 22.50 5.49
C SER A 78 -7.98 21.29 4.57
N VAL A 79 -7.74 20.08 5.07
CA VAL A 79 -7.94 18.82 4.32
C VAL A 79 -9.40 18.67 3.91
N ARG A 80 -10.35 18.93 4.82
CA ARG A 80 -11.79 18.90 4.52
C ARG A 80 -12.15 19.81 3.34
N LYS A 81 -11.72 21.06 3.38
CA LYS A 81 -11.94 22.03 2.29
C LYS A 81 -11.32 21.57 0.97
N GLN A 82 -10.11 20.99 1.02
CA GLN A 82 -9.44 20.48 -0.17
C GLN A 82 -10.17 19.29 -0.77
N ILE A 83 -10.67 18.36 0.06
CA ILE A 83 -11.46 17.20 -0.37
C ILE A 83 -12.79 17.69 -0.99
N GLU A 84 -13.48 18.63 -0.36
CA GLU A 84 -14.70 19.25 -0.88
C GLU A 84 -14.47 19.91 -2.25
N ASN A 85 -13.37 20.64 -2.40
CA ASN A 85 -13.00 21.31 -3.65
C ASN A 85 -12.51 20.35 -4.75
N SER A 86 -11.96 19.18 -4.40
CA SER A 86 -11.38 18.22 -5.34
C SER A 86 -12.34 17.14 -5.85
N ASN A 87 -13.66 17.29 -5.63
CA ASN A 87 -14.69 16.28 -5.93
C ASN A 87 -14.50 14.93 -5.24
N GLY A 88 -13.92 14.91 -4.06
CA GLY A 88 -14.05 13.91 -2.99
C GLY A 88 -13.99 12.42 -3.36
N GLY A 89 -13.25 12.00 -4.38
CA GLY A 89 -13.21 10.61 -4.78
C GLY A 89 -14.59 10.06 -5.21
N ARG A 90 -14.86 8.77 -4.94
CA ARG A 90 -16.13 8.13 -5.34
C ARG A 90 -17.33 8.67 -4.57
N LEU A 91 -17.21 8.88 -3.26
CA LEU A 91 -18.31 9.45 -2.45
C LEU A 91 -18.65 10.88 -2.84
N GLY A 92 -17.65 11.72 -3.07
CA GLY A 92 -17.89 13.11 -3.51
C GLY A 92 -18.59 13.19 -4.89
N ARG A 93 -18.31 12.23 -5.77
CA ARG A 93 -19.06 12.11 -7.03
C ARG A 93 -20.54 11.81 -6.81
N LEU A 94 -20.87 11.10 -5.74
CA LEU A 94 -22.24 10.81 -5.34
C LEU A 94 -22.88 11.95 -4.52
N GLY A 95 -22.18 13.07 -4.33
CA GLY A 95 -22.65 14.18 -3.52
C GLY A 95 -22.67 13.89 -2.01
N LEU A 96 -21.92 12.90 -1.57
CA LEU A 96 -21.82 12.47 -0.17
C LEU A 96 -20.46 12.83 0.42
N THR A 97 -20.47 13.18 1.68
CA THR A 97 -19.29 13.19 2.53
C THR A 97 -19.33 11.99 3.47
N LEU A 98 -18.20 11.65 4.05
CA LEU A 98 -18.16 10.61 5.08
C LEU A 98 -18.97 11.02 6.31
N ASP A 99 -18.95 12.30 6.67
CA ASP A 99 -19.75 12.85 7.78
C ASP A 99 -21.25 12.65 7.56
N ASP A 100 -21.74 12.93 6.34
CA ASP A 100 -23.13 12.69 5.97
C ASP A 100 -23.52 11.22 6.25
N LEU A 101 -22.67 10.26 5.86
CA LEU A 101 -22.93 8.83 6.09
C LEU A 101 -22.91 8.45 7.57
N LEU A 102 -21.96 8.99 8.32
CA LEU A 102 -21.81 8.70 9.74
C LEU A 102 -22.93 9.33 10.59
N GLU A 103 -23.49 10.45 10.18
CA GLU A 103 -24.61 11.12 10.85
C GLU A 103 -25.88 10.31 10.73
N VAL A 104 -26.13 9.70 9.57
CA VAL A 104 -27.38 8.97 9.28
C VAL A 104 -27.30 7.47 9.62
N ALA A 105 -26.12 6.93 9.91
CA ALA A 105 -25.97 5.52 10.20
C ALA A 105 -26.50 5.17 11.60
N GLY A 106 -27.57 4.39 11.66
CA GLY A 106 -28.09 3.76 12.87
C GLY A 106 -27.61 2.32 13.07
N GLY A 107 -27.27 1.64 11.96
CA GLY A 107 -26.77 0.27 11.92
C GLY A 107 -25.58 0.10 11.01
N GLU A 108 -25.66 -0.88 10.09
CA GLU A 108 -24.61 -1.16 9.09
C GLU A 108 -24.50 -0.04 8.07
N TYR A 109 -23.28 0.25 7.66
CA TYR A 109 -23.03 0.94 6.38
C TYR A 109 -22.01 0.17 5.54
N ALA A 110 -22.30 0.05 4.25
CA ALA A 110 -21.53 -0.72 3.32
C ALA A 110 -21.29 0.02 2.00
N LEU A 111 -20.19 -0.28 1.37
CA LEU A 111 -19.80 0.21 0.05
C LEU A 111 -19.47 -0.98 -0.83
N GLY A 112 -20.12 -1.05 -2.01
CA GLY A 112 -19.86 -2.02 -3.05
C GLY A 112 -19.30 -1.38 -4.30
N ALA A 113 -18.24 -1.97 -4.84
CA ALA A 113 -17.77 -1.74 -6.20
C ALA A 113 -18.26 -2.91 -7.06
N ILE A 114 -19.32 -2.70 -7.80
CA ILE A 114 -20.08 -3.73 -8.50
C ILE A 114 -19.79 -3.66 -9.99
N GLU A 115 -19.42 -4.77 -10.58
CA GLU A 115 -19.23 -4.86 -12.03
C GLU A 115 -20.60 -4.87 -12.71
N SER A 116 -20.83 -3.85 -13.55
CA SER A 116 -22.04 -3.71 -14.36
C SER A 116 -21.99 -4.65 -15.58
N PRO A 117 -23.11 -4.89 -16.27
CA PRO A 117 -23.14 -5.67 -17.51
C PRO A 117 -22.22 -5.13 -18.62
N THR A 118 -21.79 -3.88 -18.53
CA THR A 118 -20.83 -3.27 -19.48
C THR A 118 -19.36 -3.50 -19.10
N GLY A 119 -19.08 -4.28 -18.05
CA GLY A 119 -17.74 -4.55 -17.54
C GLY A 119 -17.11 -3.39 -16.75
N LYS A 120 -17.87 -2.32 -16.47
CA LYS A 120 -17.39 -1.16 -15.68
C LYS A 120 -17.79 -1.30 -14.22
N LEU A 121 -17.01 -0.71 -13.32
CA LEU A 121 -17.37 -0.64 -11.92
C LEU A 121 -18.38 0.49 -11.65
N ALA A 122 -19.51 0.11 -11.08
CA ALA A 122 -20.43 1.01 -10.42
C ALA A 122 -20.18 1.03 -8.90
N THR A 123 -20.47 2.16 -8.27
CA THR A 123 -20.36 2.31 -6.81
C THR A 123 -21.76 2.33 -6.20
N VAL A 124 -21.98 1.52 -5.18
CA VAL A 124 -23.21 1.51 -4.40
C VAL A 124 -22.87 1.65 -2.92
N VAL A 125 -23.51 2.59 -2.27
CA VAL A 125 -23.49 2.83 -0.82
C VAL A 125 -24.82 2.39 -0.25
N LEU A 126 -24.80 1.60 0.80
CA LEU A 126 -25.97 1.14 1.56
C LEU A 126 -25.80 1.52 3.03
N VAL A 127 -26.76 2.19 3.61
CA VAL A 127 -26.73 2.62 5.01
C VAL A 127 -28.03 2.23 5.71
N ASP A 128 -27.92 1.55 6.85
CA ASP A 128 -29.01 1.35 7.77
C ASP A 128 -29.23 2.62 8.60
N THR A 129 -30.39 3.26 8.40
CA THR A 129 -30.76 4.51 9.03
C THR A 129 -31.74 4.33 10.20
N THR A 130 -31.85 3.11 10.73
CA THR A 130 -32.74 2.81 11.86
C THR A 130 -32.49 3.75 13.04
N GLY A 131 -33.53 4.44 13.49
CA GLY A 131 -33.43 5.46 14.54
C GLY A 131 -32.80 6.79 14.12
N ARG A 132 -32.57 6.99 12.80
CA ARG A 132 -31.99 8.19 12.18
C ARG A 132 -32.78 8.62 10.94
N GLU A 133 -34.05 8.32 10.90
CA GLU A 133 -34.92 8.54 9.73
C GLU A 133 -35.05 10.03 9.39
N ALA A 134 -35.07 10.91 10.40
CA ALA A 134 -35.15 12.35 10.20
C ALA A 134 -33.87 12.91 9.55
N GLU A 135 -32.72 12.48 10.05
CA GLU A 135 -31.39 12.83 9.51
C GLU A 135 -31.22 12.31 8.09
N ALA A 136 -31.68 11.07 7.82
CA ALA A 136 -31.66 10.49 6.48
C ALA A 136 -32.50 11.29 5.46
N ARG A 137 -33.70 11.73 5.86
CA ARG A 137 -34.53 12.60 5.00
C ARG A 137 -33.86 13.95 4.76
N SER A 138 -33.30 14.57 5.80
CA SER A 138 -32.53 15.82 5.66
C SER A 138 -31.34 15.64 4.71
N LEU A 139 -30.64 14.50 4.76
CA LEU A 139 -29.54 14.21 3.83
C LEU A 139 -30.05 14.09 2.38
N ILE A 140 -31.17 13.42 2.13
CA ILE A 140 -31.79 13.37 0.79
C ILE A 140 -32.09 14.77 0.25
N GLU A 141 -32.60 15.68 1.10
CA GLU A 141 -32.83 17.06 0.71
C GLU A 141 -31.55 17.81 0.36
N LYS A 142 -30.51 17.66 1.21
CA LYS A 142 -29.17 18.21 0.93
C LYS A 142 -28.59 17.66 -0.38
N MET A 143 -28.74 16.36 -0.65
CA MET A 143 -28.31 15.75 -1.90
C MET A 143 -29.04 16.34 -3.12
N ASN A 144 -30.35 16.48 -3.04
CA ASN A 144 -31.13 17.14 -4.10
C ASN A 144 -30.61 18.55 -4.38
N GLN A 145 -30.37 19.37 -3.34
CA GLN A 145 -29.82 20.72 -3.48
C GLN A 145 -28.44 20.70 -4.13
N ARG A 146 -27.51 19.85 -3.66
CA ARG A 146 -26.15 19.68 -4.24
C ARG A 146 -26.19 19.28 -5.72
N MET A 147 -27.13 18.41 -6.11
CA MET A 147 -27.26 18.00 -7.51
C MET A 147 -27.74 19.19 -8.38
N VAL A 148 -28.69 19.99 -7.90
CA VAL A 148 -29.16 21.20 -8.60
C VAL A 148 -28.03 22.24 -8.72
N GLU A 149 -27.29 22.50 -7.64
CA GLU A 149 -26.13 23.42 -7.64
C GLU A 149 -25.07 22.99 -8.67
N GLN A 150 -24.90 21.68 -8.86
CA GLN A 150 -23.99 21.10 -9.86
C GLN A 150 -24.59 21.06 -11.27
N LYS A 151 -25.72 21.75 -11.51
CA LYS A 151 -26.46 21.81 -12.80
C LYS A 151 -26.95 20.42 -13.25
N GLY A 152 -27.23 19.53 -12.30
CA GLY A 152 -27.80 18.21 -12.59
C GLY A 152 -29.24 18.30 -13.07
N THR A 153 -29.58 17.50 -14.07
CA THR A 153 -30.95 17.38 -14.58
C THR A 153 -31.57 16.10 -14.03
N LYS A 154 -32.74 16.21 -13.41
CA LYS A 154 -33.50 15.05 -12.91
C LYS A 154 -34.02 14.24 -14.08
N VAL A 155 -33.75 12.93 -14.08
CA VAL A 155 -34.14 11.99 -15.14
C VAL A 155 -35.23 11.07 -14.61
N ALA A 156 -36.28 10.87 -15.40
CA ALA A 156 -37.29 9.87 -15.10
C ALA A 156 -36.75 8.47 -15.35
N VAL A 157 -36.95 7.56 -14.40
CA VAL A 157 -36.53 6.16 -14.49
C VAL A 157 -37.72 5.24 -14.33
N ASN A 158 -37.81 4.21 -15.17
CA ASN A 158 -38.79 3.14 -15.03
C ASN A 158 -38.42 2.27 -13.80
N GLY A 159 -39.07 2.47 -12.66
CA GLY A 159 -38.75 1.73 -11.46
C GLY A 159 -39.46 2.18 -10.17
N GLY A 160 -40.45 3.04 -10.29
CA GLY A 160 -41.26 3.54 -9.18
C GLY A 160 -40.77 4.87 -8.60
N ASP A 161 -41.67 5.57 -7.92
CA ASP A 161 -41.48 6.95 -7.38
C ASP A 161 -40.40 7.06 -6.29
N SER A 162 -39.76 5.95 -5.88
CA SER A 162 -38.80 5.93 -4.78
C SER A 162 -37.35 6.28 -5.17
N LEU A 163 -36.97 6.10 -6.45
CA LEU A 163 -35.58 6.33 -6.92
C LEU A 163 -35.45 7.68 -7.59
N THR A 164 -34.63 8.57 -7.02
CA THR A 164 -34.26 9.85 -7.65
C THR A 164 -32.95 9.68 -8.41
N VAL A 165 -32.94 10.09 -9.69
CA VAL A 165 -31.75 10.04 -10.56
C VAL A 165 -31.45 11.41 -11.13
N TYR A 166 -30.20 11.82 -11.03
CA TYR A 166 -29.68 13.04 -11.66
C TYR A 166 -28.60 12.69 -12.70
N GLN A 167 -28.64 13.37 -13.81
CA GLN A 167 -27.59 13.40 -14.81
C GLN A 167 -26.83 14.71 -14.67
N LEU A 168 -25.52 14.61 -14.38
CA LEU A 168 -24.62 15.72 -14.19
C LEU A 168 -23.84 15.98 -15.48
N PRO A 169 -23.72 17.24 -15.94
CA PRO A 169 -22.95 17.58 -17.12
C PRO A 169 -21.45 17.37 -16.90
N PRO A 170 -20.63 17.23 -17.95
CA PRO A 170 -19.19 17.37 -17.86
C PRO A 170 -18.83 18.71 -17.20
N GLY A 171 -17.84 18.73 -16.31
CA GLY A 171 -17.49 19.93 -15.57
C GLY A 171 -16.03 20.33 -15.80
N GLU A 172 -15.79 21.55 -16.26
CA GLU A 172 -14.45 22.09 -16.52
C GLU A 172 -13.55 22.06 -15.27
N ASN A 173 -14.12 22.37 -14.10
CA ASN A 173 -13.40 22.43 -12.83
C ASN A 173 -13.49 21.13 -12.00
N THR A 174 -14.24 20.14 -12.44
CA THR A 174 -14.55 18.93 -11.66
C THR A 174 -13.77 17.70 -12.12
N GLY A 175 -12.92 17.81 -13.15
CA GLY A 175 -12.22 16.68 -13.78
C GLY A 175 -13.17 15.68 -14.46
N ARG A 176 -14.47 16.01 -14.58
CA ARG A 176 -15.47 15.22 -15.28
C ARG A 176 -15.35 15.48 -16.79
N THR A 177 -14.85 14.48 -17.51
CA THR A 177 -14.74 14.53 -18.97
C THR A 177 -15.98 13.97 -19.67
N THR A 178 -16.85 13.27 -18.92
CA THR A 178 -18.08 12.63 -19.42
C THR A 178 -19.25 12.94 -18.48
N GLU A 179 -20.46 12.78 -19.00
CA GLU A 179 -21.69 12.81 -18.21
C GLU A 179 -21.62 11.77 -17.08
N GLN A 180 -22.11 12.14 -15.92
CA GLN A 180 -22.15 11.27 -14.73
C GLN A 180 -23.60 11.17 -14.24
N ARG A 181 -24.00 9.97 -13.81
CA ARG A 181 -25.28 9.75 -13.15
C ARG A 181 -25.07 9.59 -11.65
N VAL A 182 -26.01 10.11 -10.88
CA VAL A 182 -26.12 9.90 -9.44
C VAL A 182 -27.55 9.50 -9.15
N ALA A 183 -27.72 8.38 -8.49
CA ALA A 183 -29.02 7.85 -8.12
C ALA A 183 -29.07 7.61 -6.61
N PHE A 184 -30.19 7.90 -5.96
CA PHE A 184 -30.36 7.67 -4.54
C PHE A 184 -31.83 7.45 -4.17
N ALA A 185 -32.04 6.69 -3.11
CA ALA A 185 -33.36 6.40 -2.56
C ALA A 185 -33.30 6.20 -1.06
N LEU A 186 -34.38 6.53 -0.37
CA LEU A 186 -34.65 6.08 0.99
C LEU A 186 -35.82 5.08 0.92
N SER A 187 -35.51 3.78 1.13
CA SER A 187 -36.50 2.69 1.08
C SER A 187 -36.61 2.06 2.47
N GLY A 188 -37.74 2.34 3.16
CA GLY A 188 -37.84 2.05 4.59
C GLY A 188 -36.72 2.75 5.36
N ASN A 189 -35.94 1.98 6.12
CA ASN A 189 -34.78 2.47 6.87
C ASN A 189 -33.46 2.29 6.11
N ALA A 190 -33.48 2.01 4.79
CA ALA A 190 -32.29 1.86 3.96
C ALA A 190 -32.07 3.10 3.10
N LEU A 191 -30.98 3.81 3.29
CA LEU A 191 -30.47 4.78 2.34
C LEU A 191 -29.56 4.07 1.34
N VAL A 192 -29.91 4.16 0.06
CA VAL A 192 -29.12 3.57 -1.04
C VAL A 192 -28.70 4.68 -1.98
N VAL A 193 -27.41 4.75 -2.30
CA VAL A 193 -26.83 5.77 -3.19
C VAL A 193 -25.85 5.12 -4.16
N GLY A 194 -25.82 5.54 -5.43
CA GLY A 194 -24.86 5.02 -6.40
C GLY A 194 -24.84 5.75 -7.73
N ASP A 195 -24.00 5.30 -8.62
CA ASP A 195 -23.79 5.86 -9.97
C ASP A 195 -24.41 5.02 -11.10
N ASP A 196 -25.09 3.90 -10.76
CA ASP A 196 -25.85 3.07 -11.70
C ASP A 196 -27.28 2.81 -11.18
N SER A 197 -28.25 3.41 -11.83
CA SER A 197 -29.66 3.32 -11.41
C SER A 197 -30.25 1.91 -11.53
N ALA A 198 -29.79 1.11 -12.49
CA ALA A 198 -30.28 -0.27 -12.67
C ALA A 198 -29.78 -1.18 -11.54
N LEU A 199 -28.52 -1.04 -11.13
CA LEU A 199 -27.98 -1.75 -9.98
C LEU A 199 -28.64 -1.31 -8.68
N LEU A 200 -28.91 0.01 -8.50
CA LEU A 200 -29.65 0.48 -7.32
C LEU A 200 -31.05 -0.12 -7.25
N THR A 201 -31.77 -0.19 -8.37
CA THR A 201 -33.09 -0.82 -8.41
C THR A 201 -33.02 -2.29 -7.98
N GLN A 202 -31.99 -3.04 -8.42
CA GLN A 202 -31.78 -4.42 -8.00
C GLN A 202 -31.51 -4.52 -6.50
N VAL A 203 -30.60 -3.66 -5.96
CA VAL A 203 -30.29 -3.62 -4.53
C VAL A 203 -31.51 -3.30 -3.68
N ILE A 204 -32.30 -2.29 -4.07
CA ILE A 204 -33.54 -1.93 -3.37
C ILE A 204 -34.54 -3.11 -3.37
N GLY A 205 -34.67 -3.80 -4.50
CA GLY A 205 -35.58 -4.96 -4.62
C GLY A 205 -35.19 -6.16 -3.76
N THR A 206 -33.95 -6.19 -3.22
CA THR A 206 -33.44 -7.29 -2.37
C THR A 206 -33.38 -6.93 -0.88
N LEU A 207 -33.70 -5.71 -0.48
CA LEU A 207 -33.60 -5.26 0.91
C LEU A 207 -34.45 -6.08 1.91
N GLY A 208 -35.62 -6.58 1.47
CA GLY A 208 -36.53 -7.32 2.36
C GLY A 208 -36.14 -8.77 2.63
N GLN A 209 -35.47 -9.43 1.70
CA GLN A 209 -35.23 -10.88 1.74
C GLN A 209 -33.77 -11.28 1.50
N GLY A 210 -32.94 -10.36 1.04
CA GLY A 210 -31.63 -10.69 0.46
C GLY A 210 -31.77 -11.38 -0.90
N ARG A 211 -30.66 -11.93 -1.40
CA ARG A 211 -30.60 -12.65 -2.69
C ARG A 211 -29.71 -13.88 -2.56
N GLY A 212 -30.03 -14.92 -3.31
CA GLY A 212 -29.21 -16.14 -3.36
C GLY A 212 -27.90 -15.94 -4.12
N ASP A 213 -27.94 -15.10 -5.18
CA ASP A 213 -26.77 -14.72 -5.99
C ASP A 213 -26.19 -13.42 -5.48
N CYS A 214 -25.41 -13.50 -4.40
CA CYS A 214 -24.84 -12.36 -3.67
C CYS A 214 -23.31 -12.52 -3.47
N VAL A 215 -22.64 -11.45 -3.08
CA VAL A 215 -21.20 -11.51 -2.77
C VAL A 215 -20.90 -12.51 -1.65
N GLY A 216 -21.78 -12.62 -0.67
CA GLY A 216 -21.68 -13.61 0.43
C GLY A 216 -21.79 -15.07 -0.02
N SER A 217 -22.33 -15.36 -1.22
CA SER A 217 -22.41 -16.70 -1.80
C SER A 217 -21.17 -17.11 -2.58
N LEU A 218 -20.22 -16.18 -2.82
CA LEU A 218 -18.98 -16.48 -3.51
C LEU A 218 -18.09 -17.39 -2.66
N PRO A 219 -17.59 -18.52 -3.18
CA PRO A 219 -16.73 -19.42 -2.41
C PRO A 219 -15.51 -18.69 -1.81
N ALA A 220 -14.83 -17.84 -2.61
CA ALA A 220 -13.69 -17.07 -2.15
C ALA A 220 -14.04 -16.10 -1.01
N PHE A 221 -15.22 -15.47 -1.05
CA PHE A 221 -15.70 -14.64 0.05
C PHE A 221 -15.89 -15.45 1.33
N GLY A 222 -16.52 -16.64 1.21
CA GLY A 222 -16.75 -17.56 2.33
C GLY A 222 -15.45 -17.99 3.00
N GLU A 223 -14.44 -18.38 2.22
CA GLU A 223 -13.13 -18.78 2.73
C GLU A 223 -12.40 -17.62 3.42
N VAL A 224 -12.39 -16.44 2.81
CA VAL A 224 -11.74 -15.24 3.36
C VAL A 224 -12.43 -14.81 4.67
N MET A 225 -13.74 -14.62 4.64
CA MET A 225 -14.48 -14.14 5.81
C MET A 225 -14.54 -15.19 6.92
N GLY A 226 -14.73 -16.47 6.60
CA GLY A 226 -14.75 -17.54 7.58
C GLY A 226 -13.48 -17.63 8.40
N ARG A 227 -12.31 -17.46 7.77
CA ARG A 227 -11.03 -17.45 8.49
C ARG A 227 -10.83 -16.23 9.36
N CYS A 228 -11.20 -15.05 8.86
CA CYS A 228 -10.92 -13.79 9.55
C CYS A 228 -11.93 -13.49 10.66
N GLN A 229 -13.23 -13.73 10.45
CA GLN A 229 -14.29 -13.47 11.43
C GLN A 229 -14.23 -14.38 12.64
N ASN A 230 -13.79 -15.63 12.47
CA ASN A 230 -13.61 -16.56 13.58
C ASN A 230 -12.54 -16.13 14.60
N GLN A 231 -11.71 -15.16 14.25
CA GLN A 231 -10.64 -14.62 15.12
C GLN A 231 -11.09 -13.42 15.93
N VAL A 232 -12.31 -12.92 15.72
CA VAL A 232 -12.85 -11.74 16.42
C VAL A 232 -14.21 -12.08 17.03
N PRO A 233 -14.59 -11.43 18.16
CA PRO A 233 -15.91 -11.61 18.72
C PRO A 233 -17.01 -11.25 17.72
N THR A 234 -18.08 -12.02 17.66
CA THR A 234 -19.22 -11.83 16.73
C THR A 234 -19.88 -10.46 16.90
N SER A 235 -19.85 -9.93 18.14
CA SER A 235 -20.38 -8.60 18.50
C SER A 235 -19.41 -7.45 18.24
N ALA A 236 -18.20 -7.71 17.71
CA ALA A 236 -17.27 -6.63 17.45
C ALA A 236 -17.76 -5.73 16.32
N ALA A 237 -17.83 -4.43 16.57
CA ALA A 237 -18.01 -3.42 15.52
C ALA A 237 -16.74 -3.36 14.68
N ALA A 238 -16.69 -4.17 13.63
CA ALA A 238 -15.51 -4.38 12.82
C ALA A 238 -15.70 -3.79 11.42
N VAL A 239 -14.61 -3.30 10.84
CA VAL A 239 -14.54 -3.07 9.41
C VAL A 239 -14.27 -4.41 8.74
N ARG A 240 -15.17 -4.85 7.89
CA ARG A 240 -15.04 -6.05 7.06
C ARG A 240 -14.79 -5.61 5.63
N TRP A 241 -13.91 -6.29 4.93
CA TRP A 241 -13.61 -5.93 3.55
C TRP A 241 -13.26 -7.16 2.71
N TYR A 242 -13.58 -7.08 1.42
CA TYR A 242 -13.29 -8.12 0.45
C TYR A 242 -13.01 -7.48 -0.92
N VAL A 243 -12.10 -8.08 -1.66
CA VAL A 243 -11.84 -7.76 -3.06
C VAL A 243 -11.57 -9.04 -3.85
N ASP A 244 -12.09 -9.10 -5.07
CA ASP A 244 -11.71 -10.04 -6.11
C ASP A 244 -10.65 -9.35 -6.99
N PRO A 245 -9.33 -9.62 -6.80
CA PRO A 245 -8.29 -8.67 -7.22
C PRO A 245 -8.23 -8.45 -8.74
N LEU A 246 -8.16 -9.52 -9.51
CA LEU A 246 -7.97 -9.41 -10.96
C LEU A 246 -9.23 -8.93 -11.69
N PRO A 247 -10.44 -9.46 -11.41
CA PRO A 247 -11.68 -8.91 -11.92
C PRO A 247 -11.90 -7.45 -11.52
N PHE A 248 -11.59 -7.07 -10.26
CA PHE A 248 -11.63 -5.68 -9.83
C PHE A 248 -10.72 -4.79 -10.68
N ALA A 249 -9.47 -5.20 -10.89
CA ALA A 249 -8.50 -4.44 -11.69
C ALA A 249 -8.97 -4.28 -13.16
N LYS A 250 -9.52 -5.34 -13.76
CA LYS A 250 -10.09 -5.29 -15.13
C LYS A 250 -11.26 -4.31 -15.22
N ALA A 251 -12.22 -4.42 -14.32
CA ALA A 251 -13.39 -3.55 -14.31
C ALA A 251 -13.04 -2.09 -13.94
N TYR A 252 -12.03 -1.88 -13.08
CA TYR A 252 -11.49 -0.56 -12.80
C TYR A 252 -10.85 0.08 -14.03
N GLN A 253 -10.06 -0.69 -14.79
CA GLN A 253 -9.43 -0.24 -16.04
C GLN A 253 -10.49 0.10 -17.10
N ALA A 254 -11.54 -0.74 -17.25
CA ALA A 254 -12.66 -0.46 -18.14
C ALA A 254 -13.43 0.81 -17.77
N THR A 255 -13.49 1.14 -16.46
CA THR A 255 -14.13 2.36 -15.97
C THR A 255 -13.25 3.60 -16.19
N ASN A 256 -11.94 3.42 -16.10
CA ASN A 256 -10.93 4.49 -16.22
C ASN A 256 -9.91 4.13 -17.31
N PRO A 257 -10.33 4.13 -18.59
CA PRO A 257 -9.43 3.74 -19.68
C PRO A 257 -8.21 4.68 -19.71
N PRO A 258 -7.01 4.16 -19.96
CA PRO A 258 -5.83 4.98 -20.08
C PRO A 258 -6.01 6.01 -21.20
N ARG A 259 -5.57 7.25 -20.96
CA ARG A 259 -5.59 8.30 -21.99
C ARG A 259 -4.74 7.84 -23.18
N GLU A 260 -5.21 8.08 -24.42
CA GLU A 260 -4.63 7.59 -25.70
C GLU A 260 -3.11 7.78 -25.86
N LYS A 261 -2.49 8.64 -25.08
CA LYS A 261 -1.05 8.91 -25.13
C LYS A 261 -0.17 7.99 -24.28
N ARG A 262 -0.72 7.09 -23.47
CA ARG A 262 0.06 6.10 -22.71
C ARG A 262 0.10 4.77 -23.49
N LYS A 263 1.05 4.64 -24.41
CA LYS A 263 1.43 3.37 -25.03
C LYS A 263 2.30 2.57 -24.06
N GLY A 264 1.71 1.98 -23.04
CA GLY A 264 2.38 1.03 -22.15
C GLY A 264 1.71 -0.34 -22.25
N PRO A 265 2.36 -1.43 -21.76
CA PRO A 265 1.75 -2.75 -21.74
C PRO A 265 0.52 -2.80 -20.86
N ASP A 266 -0.45 -3.65 -21.21
CA ASP A 266 -1.61 -3.93 -20.36
C ASP A 266 -1.22 -4.90 -19.24
N TYR A 267 -0.72 -4.35 -18.13
CA TYR A 267 -0.27 -5.15 -16.99
C TYR A 267 -1.37 -6.02 -16.38
N VAL A 268 -2.64 -5.59 -16.43
CA VAL A 268 -3.75 -6.39 -15.89
C VAL A 268 -3.99 -7.63 -16.74
N ALA A 269 -3.95 -7.48 -18.08
CA ALA A 269 -4.04 -8.60 -19.00
C ALA A 269 -2.82 -9.53 -18.88
N ILE A 270 -1.61 -8.97 -18.75
CA ILE A 270 -0.36 -9.72 -18.55
C ILE A 270 -0.45 -10.55 -17.26
N LEU A 271 -0.77 -9.96 -16.12
CA LEU A 271 -0.91 -10.70 -14.86
C LEU A 271 -1.92 -11.84 -14.96
N GLY A 272 -3.04 -11.63 -15.66
CA GLY A 272 -4.01 -12.69 -15.90
C GLY A 272 -3.44 -13.85 -16.73
N ARG A 273 -2.66 -13.56 -17.79
CA ARG A 273 -2.01 -14.60 -18.60
C ARG A 273 -0.88 -15.32 -17.85
N GLN A 274 -0.25 -14.64 -16.92
CA GLN A 274 0.88 -15.15 -16.13
C GLN A 274 0.46 -15.90 -14.86
N GLY A 275 -0.83 -16.29 -14.74
CA GLY A 275 -1.34 -17.16 -13.70
C GLY A 275 -1.69 -16.47 -12.38
N PHE A 276 -1.59 -15.13 -12.26
CA PHE A 276 -1.94 -14.41 -11.05
C PHE A 276 -3.45 -14.39 -10.75
N ASP A 277 -4.28 -14.87 -11.68
CA ASP A 277 -5.69 -15.18 -11.44
C ASP A 277 -5.89 -16.34 -10.43
N ALA A 278 -4.80 -17.02 -10.02
CA ALA A 278 -4.79 -17.95 -8.89
C ALA A 278 -5.21 -17.29 -7.58
N VAL A 279 -5.00 -15.97 -7.41
CA VAL A 279 -5.52 -15.21 -6.27
C VAL A 279 -7.00 -14.93 -6.51
N LYS A 280 -7.86 -15.74 -5.87
CA LYS A 280 -9.32 -15.71 -6.05
C LYS A 280 -10.03 -14.69 -5.19
N GLY A 281 -9.37 -14.20 -4.12
CA GLY A 281 -9.94 -13.22 -3.23
C GLY A 281 -8.96 -12.78 -2.17
N ALA A 282 -9.10 -11.54 -1.73
CA ALA A 282 -8.40 -11.02 -0.55
C ALA A 282 -9.39 -10.23 0.29
N GLY A 283 -9.26 -10.29 1.61
CA GLY A 283 -10.16 -9.58 2.48
C GLY A 283 -9.86 -9.86 3.95
N GLY A 284 -10.67 -9.28 4.81
CA GLY A 284 -10.44 -9.46 6.23
C GLY A 284 -11.29 -8.60 7.13
N VAL A 285 -10.86 -8.53 8.38
CA VAL A 285 -11.55 -7.85 9.47
C VAL A 285 -10.55 -6.94 10.19
N VAL A 286 -10.97 -5.71 10.49
CA VAL A 286 -10.20 -4.74 11.29
C VAL A 286 -11.06 -4.33 12.48
N VAL A 287 -10.49 -4.44 13.68
CA VAL A 287 -11.16 -4.08 14.95
C VAL A 287 -10.32 -2.99 15.63
N PHE A 288 -11.01 -1.99 16.15
CA PHE A 288 -10.41 -0.91 16.92
C PHE A 288 -10.76 -1.05 18.41
N ASP A 289 -9.85 -0.62 19.28
CA ASP A 289 -10.00 -0.62 20.75
C ASP A 289 -10.46 -1.99 21.26
N ASP A 290 -9.64 -3.02 21.04
CA ASP A 290 -9.93 -4.39 21.41
C ASP A 290 -8.83 -5.00 22.28
N GLY A 291 -9.13 -5.30 23.53
CA GLY A 291 -8.26 -6.03 24.44
C GLY A 291 -6.91 -5.34 24.75
N GLY A 292 -6.86 -4.00 24.71
CA GLY A 292 -5.61 -3.24 24.90
C GLY A 292 -4.88 -2.89 23.61
N HIS A 293 -5.38 -3.33 22.44
CA HIS A 293 -4.86 -2.95 21.13
C HIS A 293 -5.60 -1.72 20.61
N ALA A 294 -4.86 -0.75 20.05
CA ALA A 294 -5.46 0.37 19.34
C ALA A 294 -6.13 -0.12 18.04
N LEU A 295 -5.49 -1.07 17.37
CA LEU A 295 -5.98 -1.73 16.17
C LEU A 295 -5.50 -3.18 16.14
N ARG A 296 -6.38 -4.08 15.69
CA ARG A 296 -6.04 -5.46 15.33
C ARG A 296 -6.68 -5.80 13.98
N HIS A 297 -5.96 -6.49 13.11
CA HIS A 297 -6.51 -6.95 11.85
C HIS A 297 -6.19 -8.42 11.58
N HIS A 298 -7.09 -9.04 10.84
CA HIS A 298 -6.94 -10.37 10.29
C HIS A 298 -7.28 -10.31 8.81
N THR A 299 -6.39 -10.82 7.97
CA THR A 299 -6.50 -10.75 6.51
C THR A 299 -6.20 -12.13 5.94
N MET A 300 -7.01 -12.57 5.00
CA MET A 300 -6.75 -13.76 4.18
C MET A 300 -6.63 -13.38 2.73
N VAL A 301 -5.57 -13.84 2.08
CA VAL A 301 -5.42 -13.85 0.65
C VAL A 301 -5.65 -15.28 0.18
N TYR A 302 -6.81 -15.53 -0.38
CA TYR A 302 -7.23 -16.86 -0.81
C TYR A 302 -6.71 -17.14 -2.22
N ALA A 303 -5.82 -18.12 -2.30
CA ALA A 303 -5.15 -18.54 -3.52
C ALA A 303 -4.95 -20.07 -3.48
N PRO A 304 -6.01 -20.85 -3.72
CA PRO A 304 -5.92 -22.30 -3.71
C PRO A 304 -5.01 -22.80 -4.85
N PRO A 305 -4.34 -23.94 -4.66
CA PRO A 305 -3.57 -24.56 -5.73
C PRO A 305 -4.49 -24.94 -6.90
N LEU A 306 -3.92 -25.02 -8.09
CA LEU A 306 -4.62 -25.53 -9.25
C LEU A 306 -5.08 -26.96 -9.02
N GLU A 307 -6.18 -27.34 -9.68
CA GLU A 307 -6.75 -28.69 -9.56
C GLU A 307 -5.70 -29.77 -9.85
N GLY A 308 -5.58 -30.74 -8.93
CA GLY A 308 -4.60 -31.82 -8.98
C GLY A 308 -3.17 -31.44 -8.58
N ARG A 309 -2.91 -30.19 -8.18
CA ARG A 309 -1.58 -29.76 -7.69
C ARG A 309 -1.52 -29.81 -6.16
N GLN A 310 -0.33 -30.12 -5.63
CA GLN A 310 -0.09 -30.13 -4.18
C GLN A 310 0.09 -28.71 -3.65
N PRO A 311 -0.44 -28.38 -2.45
CA PRO A 311 -0.36 -27.03 -1.87
C PRO A 311 1.06 -26.53 -1.59
N ASP A 312 1.98 -27.42 -1.28
CA ASP A 312 3.39 -27.17 -0.98
C ASP A 312 4.31 -27.24 -2.20
N SER A 313 3.76 -27.59 -3.36
CA SER A 313 4.51 -27.65 -4.62
C SER A 313 4.82 -26.26 -5.15
N VAL A 314 6.02 -26.07 -5.70
CA VAL A 314 6.38 -24.88 -6.48
C VAL A 314 5.50 -24.73 -7.73
N GLU A 315 4.87 -25.81 -8.16
CA GLU A 315 3.96 -25.85 -9.31
C GLU A 315 2.49 -25.65 -8.93
N ARG A 316 2.18 -25.31 -7.68
CA ARG A 316 0.79 -25.07 -7.24
C ARG A 316 0.07 -24.01 -8.10
N PHE A 317 0.82 -23.09 -8.70
CA PHE A 317 0.36 -22.09 -9.65
C PHE A 317 1.02 -22.29 -11.02
N ASN A 318 0.58 -21.54 -12.04
CA ASN A 318 1.14 -21.55 -13.38
C ASN A 318 2.07 -20.36 -13.62
N LEU A 319 2.98 -20.51 -14.58
CA LEU A 319 3.82 -19.46 -15.13
C LEU A 319 4.49 -18.61 -14.03
N ALA A 320 4.51 -17.29 -14.20
CA ALA A 320 5.15 -16.40 -13.24
C ALA A 320 4.48 -16.38 -11.86
N ALA A 321 3.19 -16.73 -11.74
CA ALA A 321 2.57 -16.84 -10.41
C ALA A 321 3.21 -17.92 -9.53
N ARG A 322 3.99 -18.87 -10.09
CA ARG A 322 4.82 -19.83 -9.34
C ARG A 322 5.82 -19.14 -8.41
N MET A 323 6.23 -17.89 -8.69
CA MET A 323 7.11 -17.10 -7.81
C MET A 323 6.50 -16.80 -6.44
N LEU A 324 5.18 -16.93 -6.27
CA LEU A 324 4.49 -16.64 -5.01
C LEU A 324 4.71 -17.75 -3.97
N GLN A 325 5.98 -18.03 -3.63
CA GLN A 325 6.40 -19.03 -2.64
C GLN A 325 7.04 -18.32 -1.45
N PHE A 326 6.37 -18.41 -0.31
CA PHE A 326 6.79 -17.81 0.96
C PHE A 326 6.84 -18.92 2.03
N PRO A 327 7.94 -19.68 2.12
CA PRO A 327 8.02 -20.80 3.07
C PRO A 327 7.92 -20.30 4.52
N ASN A 328 7.21 -21.06 5.37
CA ASN A 328 7.16 -20.76 6.79
C ASN A 328 8.42 -21.28 7.49
N ALA A 329 9.07 -20.45 8.30
CA ALA A 329 10.24 -20.80 9.12
C ALA A 329 9.95 -20.66 10.62
N GLU A 330 10.70 -21.37 11.45
CA GLU A 330 10.57 -21.32 12.92
C GLU A 330 11.22 -20.06 13.49
N ASP A 331 12.47 -19.80 13.11
CA ASP A 331 13.21 -18.61 13.55
C ASP A 331 13.16 -17.53 12.47
N ILE A 332 12.32 -16.54 12.70
CA ILE A 332 12.14 -15.40 11.83
C ILE A 332 12.20 -14.08 12.64
N GLY A 333 12.77 -14.13 13.86
CA GLY A 333 13.04 -12.97 14.71
C GLY A 333 14.18 -12.10 14.17
N PRO A 334 14.46 -10.92 14.75
CA PRO A 334 15.56 -10.07 14.32
C PRO A 334 16.89 -10.71 14.62
N GLN A 335 17.80 -10.63 13.65
CA GLN A 335 19.18 -11.06 13.83
C GLN A 335 19.92 -10.12 14.81
N GLN A 336 21.03 -10.62 15.40
CA GLN A 336 21.81 -9.88 16.40
C GLN A 336 22.47 -8.60 15.88
N TRP A 337 22.62 -8.47 14.57
CA TRP A 337 23.16 -7.28 13.92
C TRP A 337 22.09 -6.20 13.60
N VAL A 338 20.82 -6.45 13.89
CA VAL A 338 19.75 -5.45 13.71
C VAL A 338 19.79 -4.47 14.87
N PRO A 339 20.07 -3.16 14.65
CA PRO A 339 20.19 -2.20 15.73
C PRO A 339 18.88 -2.03 16.53
N ARG A 340 19.04 -1.85 17.84
CA ARG A 340 17.93 -1.76 18.80
C ARG A 340 16.94 -0.63 18.49
N ASP A 341 17.42 0.49 17.98
CA ASP A 341 16.72 1.75 17.83
C ASP A 341 16.19 2.05 16.42
N VAL A 342 16.15 1.05 15.53
CA VAL A 342 15.62 1.23 14.16
C VAL A 342 14.12 1.58 14.18
N SER A 343 13.67 2.36 13.20
CA SER A 343 12.27 2.74 13.05
C SER A 343 11.38 1.57 12.63
N GLY A 344 11.91 0.65 11.80
CA GLY A 344 11.19 -0.51 11.34
C GLY A 344 12.11 -1.66 10.95
N TRP A 345 11.58 -2.86 11.14
CA TRP A 345 12.23 -4.11 10.77
C TRP A 345 11.20 -5.09 10.19
N THR A 346 11.60 -5.82 9.17
CA THR A 346 10.78 -6.89 8.58
C THR A 346 11.69 -8.05 8.17
N SER A 347 11.31 -9.26 8.53
CA SER A 347 11.91 -10.48 8.01
C SER A 347 10.88 -11.22 7.16
N LEU A 348 11.31 -11.69 5.99
CA LEU A 348 10.50 -12.39 4.99
C LEU A 348 11.23 -13.63 4.53
N GLN A 349 10.54 -14.75 4.48
CA GLN A 349 10.97 -15.94 3.77
C GLN A 349 10.42 -15.93 2.35
N PHE A 350 11.30 -16.09 1.37
CA PHE A 350 10.95 -16.03 -0.05
C PHE A 350 11.82 -16.99 -0.85
N ASP A 351 11.21 -17.82 -1.69
CA ASP A 351 11.96 -18.72 -2.58
C ASP A 351 12.52 -17.93 -3.77
N LEU A 352 13.69 -17.29 -3.53
CA LEU A 352 14.35 -16.45 -4.51
C LEU A 352 14.75 -17.23 -5.76
N ARG A 353 15.20 -18.48 -5.61
CA ARG A 353 15.63 -19.31 -6.74
C ARG A 353 14.46 -19.66 -7.65
N ASN A 354 13.33 -20.07 -7.08
CA ASN A 354 12.13 -20.33 -7.85
C ASN A 354 11.60 -19.06 -8.53
N ALA A 355 11.65 -17.92 -7.83
CA ALA A 355 11.24 -16.63 -8.41
C ALA A 355 12.13 -16.23 -9.60
N PHE A 356 13.45 -16.40 -9.49
CA PHE A 356 14.40 -16.09 -10.55
C PHE A 356 14.12 -16.90 -11.84
N VAL A 357 13.82 -18.18 -11.72
CA VAL A 357 13.51 -19.04 -12.88
C VAL A 357 12.13 -18.72 -13.45
N THR A 358 11.13 -18.44 -12.61
CA THR A 358 9.74 -18.27 -13.05
C THR A 358 9.39 -16.88 -13.56
N VAL A 359 10.25 -15.86 -13.26
CA VAL A 359 10.02 -14.48 -13.72
C VAL A 359 10.24 -14.30 -15.24
N GLU A 360 10.98 -15.21 -15.88
CA GLU A 360 11.27 -15.22 -17.33
C GLU A 360 10.01 -14.92 -18.16
N SER A 361 8.98 -15.76 -18.01
CA SER A 361 7.74 -15.63 -18.78
C SER A 361 7.02 -14.29 -18.57
N LEU A 362 7.16 -13.68 -17.39
CA LEU A 362 6.57 -12.37 -17.08
C LEU A 362 7.35 -11.24 -17.77
N VAL A 363 8.68 -11.30 -17.76
CA VAL A 363 9.54 -10.30 -18.41
C VAL A 363 9.30 -10.32 -19.92
N ASP A 364 9.31 -11.50 -20.53
CA ASP A 364 9.05 -11.69 -21.96
C ASP A 364 7.66 -11.15 -22.37
N ASP A 365 6.64 -11.44 -21.55
CA ASP A 365 5.27 -10.96 -21.82
C ASP A 365 5.14 -9.42 -21.65
N ILE A 366 5.86 -8.81 -20.70
CA ILE A 366 5.91 -7.35 -20.52
C ILE A 366 6.58 -6.66 -21.70
N VAL A 367 7.68 -7.23 -22.19
CA VAL A 367 8.41 -6.70 -23.36
C VAL A 367 7.67 -7.00 -24.66
N GLY A 368 6.91 -8.09 -24.70
CA GLY A 368 6.16 -8.58 -25.87
C GLY A 368 7.01 -9.40 -26.83
N GLU A 369 8.17 -9.88 -26.41
CA GLU A 369 9.10 -10.69 -27.19
C GLU A 369 9.63 -11.83 -26.31
N LYS A 370 9.72 -13.05 -26.89
CA LYS A 370 10.22 -14.24 -26.19
C LYS A 370 11.74 -14.28 -26.18
N GLY A 371 12.30 -14.75 -25.06
CA GLY A 371 13.74 -14.96 -24.87
C GLY A 371 14.50 -13.69 -24.46
N VAL A 372 13.83 -12.56 -24.27
CA VAL A 372 14.47 -11.32 -23.81
C VAL A 372 15.11 -11.50 -22.43
N TYR A 373 14.43 -12.21 -21.55
CA TYR A 373 15.00 -12.52 -20.23
C TYR A 373 16.30 -13.32 -20.34
N ASP A 374 16.29 -14.41 -21.13
CA ASP A 374 17.45 -15.26 -21.34
C ASP A 374 18.61 -14.49 -22.00
N ASP A 375 18.31 -13.64 -22.99
CA ASP A 375 19.31 -12.80 -23.66
C ASP A 375 19.96 -11.82 -22.68
N VAL A 376 19.18 -11.22 -21.74
CA VAL A 376 19.73 -10.33 -20.70
C VAL A 376 20.61 -11.12 -19.74
N ILE A 377 20.18 -12.31 -19.27
CA ILE A 377 20.98 -13.16 -18.39
C ILE A 377 22.26 -13.64 -19.09
N ALA A 378 22.15 -14.06 -20.36
CA ALA A 378 23.29 -14.46 -21.16
C ALA A 378 24.29 -13.30 -21.37
N SER A 379 23.82 -12.09 -21.62
CA SER A 379 24.69 -10.92 -21.81
C SER A 379 25.50 -10.61 -20.55
N VAL A 380 24.91 -10.70 -19.35
CA VAL A 380 25.65 -10.51 -18.09
C VAL A 380 26.81 -11.51 -17.93
N LYS A 381 26.65 -12.72 -18.49
CA LYS A 381 27.64 -13.79 -18.41
C LYS A 381 28.68 -13.72 -19.54
N GLU A 382 28.29 -13.35 -20.75
CA GLU A 382 29.07 -13.54 -21.97
C GLU A 382 29.70 -12.25 -22.50
N ASP A 383 29.19 -11.07 -22.11
CA ASP A 383 29.72 -9.78 -22.54
C ASP A 383 31.15 -9.60 -22.02
N PRO A 384 32.16 -9.46 -22.92
CA PRO A 384 33.56 -9.25 -22.53
C PRO A 384 33.76 -7.97 -21.70
N ASP A 385 32.95 -6.95 -21.93
CA ASP A 385 32.98 -5.68 -21.21
C ASP A 385 32.08 -5.68 -19.98
N GLY A 386 31.32 -6.77 -19.77
CA GLY A 386 30.42 -6.99 -18.65
C GLY A 386 31.05 -7.75 -17.47
N PRO A 387 30.27 -8.01 -16.41
CA PRO A 387 30.77 -8.68 -15.20
C PRO A 387 31.16 -10.13 -15.41
N GLN A 388 30.73 -10.77 -16.48
CA GLN A 388 30.98 -12.16 -16.82
C GLN A 388 30.65 -13.13 -15.67
N ILE A 389 29.52 -12.93 -15.01
CA ILE A 389 29.01 -13.75 -13.91
C ILE A 389 27.78 -14.56 -14.34
N ASP A 390 27.73 -15.82 -13.90
CA ASP A 390 26.53 -16.64 -14.02
C ASP A 390 25.59 -16.30 -12.85
N LEU A 391 24.62 -15.40 -13.11
CA LEU A 391 23.72 -14.90 -12.06
C LEU A 391 23.01 -16.02 -11.31
N GLU A 392 22.59 -17.09 -12.00
CA GLU A 392 21.93 -18.22 -11.36
C GLU A 392 22.89 -18.97 -10.42
N LYS A 393 24.09 -19.32 -10.90
CA LYS A 393 25.02 -20.18 -10.17
C LYS A 393 25.89 -19.41 -9.17
N ASP A 394 26.34 -18.20 -9.54
CA ASP A 394 27.31 -17.45 -8.77
C ASP A 394 26.66 -16.52 -7.75
N LEU A 395 25.35 -16.21 -7.91
CA LEU A 395 24.62 -15.34 -6.98
C LEU A 395 23.36 -16.03 -6.41
N VAL A 396 22.35 -16.33 -7.24
CA VAL A 396 21.03 -16.77 -6.77
C VAL A 396 21.11 -18.11 -6.01
N ALA A 397 21.90 -19.08 -6.51
CA ALA A 397 22.10 -20.38 -5.86
C ALA A 397 22.90 -20.27 -4.54
N CYS A 398 23.60 -19.15 -4.34
CA CYS A 398 24.41 -18.89 -3.13
C CYS A 398 23.66 -18.05 -2.09
N LEU A 399 22.42 -17.60 -2.39
CA LEU A 399 21.56 -16.89 -1.46
C LEU A 399 20.55 -17.84 -0.81
N GLY A 400 20.23 -17.57 0.45
CA GLY A 400 19.20 -18.27 1.20
C GLY A 400 17.80 -17.72 0.92
N SER A 401 16.83 -18.22 1.65
CA SER A 401 15.42 -17.79 1.50
C SER A 401 15.04 -16.60 2.38
N ARG A 402 15.90 -16.21 3.33
CA ARG A 402 15.58 -15.13 4.26
C ARG A 402 16.05 -13.78 3.74
N ALA A 403 15.11 -12.83 3.62
CA ALA A 403 15.37 -11.42 3.39
C ALA A 403 15.00 -10.62 4.65
N THR A 404 15.86 -9.69 5.06
CA THR A 404 15.59 -8.76 6.16
C THR A 404 15.62 -7.34 5.65
N LEU A 405 14.62 -6.55 6.02
CA LEU A 405 14.46 -5.15 5.67
C LEU A 405 14.55 -4.30 6.92
N ILE A 406 15.40 -3.29 6.92
CA ILE A 406 15.50 -2.28 7.98
C ILE A 406 15.15 -0.92 7.39
N THR A 407 14.28 -0.20 8.07
CA THR A 407 13.96 1.20 7.74
C THR A 407 14.29 2.10 8.91
N ASP A 408 14.87 3.25 8.62
CA ASP A 408 15.20 4.27 9.60
C ASP A 408 15.26 5.65 8.94
N HIS A 409 15.68 6.66 9.66
CA HIS A 409 15.91 8.00 9.13
C HIS A 409 16.96 8.75 9.97
N THR A 410 17.52 9.80 9.38
CA THR A 410 18.39 10.77 10.08
C THR A 410 17.68 12.10 10.29
N THR A 411 18.14 12.87 11.24
CA THR A 411 17.65 14.22 11.50
C THR A 411 18.74 15.25 11.21
N PRO A 412 18.41 16.46 10.70
CA PRO A 412 17.06 16.97 10.39
C PRO A 412 16.42 16.28 9.21
N ILE A 413 15.07 16.21 9.16
CA ILE A 413 14.36 15.60 8.06
C ILE A 413 14.45 16.45 6.79
N GLY A 414 14.85 15.82 5.69
CA GLY A 414 14.95 16.38 4.35
C GLY A 414 14.68 15.32 3.27
N ASP A 415 14.91 15.67 2.02
CA ASP A 415 14.60 14.84 0.84
C ASP A 415 15.32 13.48 0.85
N ASP A 416 16.45 13.39 1.55
CA ASP A 416 17.38 12.27 1.58
C ASP A 416 17.63 11.73 3.01
N SER A 417 16.72 11.98 3.94
CA SER A 417 16.89 11.55 5.33
C SER A 417 16.46 10.11 5.62
N GLU A 418 15.62 9.51 4.78
CA GLU A 418 15.19 8.12 4.97
C GLU A 418 16.33 7.13 4.67
N ARG A 419 16.38 6.07 5.47
CA ARG A 419 17.38 4.99 5.42
C ARG A 419 16.70 3.67 5.16
N LEU A 420 17.24 2.91 4.21
CA LEU A 420 16.79 1.56 3.87
C LEU A 420 17.99 0.64 3.80
N LEU A 421 17.90 -0.52 4.43
CA LEU A 421 18.85 -1.59 4.27
C LEU A 421 18.11 -2.90 3.98
N ILE A 422 18.57 -3.61 2.97
CA ILE A 422 18.12 -4.95 2.59
C ILE A 422 19.27 -5.91 2.88
N ALA A 423 19.01 -6.98 3.63
CA ALA A 423 19.97 -8.04 3.87
C ALA A 423 19.39 -9.36 3.33
N LEU A 424 20.11 -10.02 2.44
CA LEU A 424 19.78 -11.34 1.93
C LEU A 424 20.73 -12.36 2.58
N GLU A 425 20.18 -13.40 3.17
CA GLU A 425 20.97 -14.50 3.72
C GLU A 425 21.89 -15.09 2.63
N ALA A 426 23.16 -15.31 2.94
CA ALA A 426 24.11 -15.91 2.03
C ALA A 426 24.49 -17.31 2.57
N VAL A 427 24.11 -18.36 1.84
CA VAL A 427 24.47 -19.75 2.18
C VAL A 427 25.91 -20.09 1.76
N ASP A 428 26.44 -19.34 0.79
CA ASP A 428 27.86 -19.35 0.39
C ASP A 428 28.39 -17.91 0.34
N PRO A 429 28.70 -17.30 1.50
CA PRO A 429 29.07 -15.89 1.57
C PRO A 429 30.39 -15.58 0.84
N GLU A 430 31.33 -16.52 0.73
CA GLU A 430 32.59 -16.31 0.01
C GLU A 430 32.33 -16.14 -1.49
N ARG A 431 31.50 -17.00 -2.05
CA ARG A 431 31.13 -16.94 -3.47
C ARG A 431 30.31 -15.68 -3.78
N VAL A 432 29.35 -15.33 -2.93
CA VAL A 432 28.59 -14.08 -3.07
C VAL A 432 29.53 -12.87 -3.03
N ALA A 433 30.49 -12.82 -2.09
CA ALA A 433 31.46 -11.74 -1.99
C ALA A 433 32.36 -11.64 -3.24
N ALA A 434 32.82 -12.77 -3.78
CA ALA A 434 33.61 -12.81 -5.00
C ALA A 434 32.81 -12.30 -6.22
N THR A 435 31.54 -12.72 -6.32
CA THR A 435 30.62 -12.31 -7.38
C THR A 435 30.33 -10.81 -7.33
N VAL A 436 30.02 -10.28 -6.13
CA VAL A 436 29.82 -8.84 -5.90
C VAL A 436 31.08 -8.07 -6.25
N ALA A 437 32.24 -8.49 -5.77
CA ALA A 437 33.50 -7.82 -6.07
C ALA A 437 33.81 -7.80 -7.58
N LYS A 438 33.57 -8.90 -8.28
CA LYS A 438 33.76 -9.00 -9.73
C LYS A 438 32.82 -8.03 -10.47
N SER A 439 31.54 -8.00 -10.10
CA SER A 439 30.55 -7.11 -10.73
C SER A 439 30.85 -5.65 -10.46
N MET A 440 31.13 -5.27 -9.20
CA MET A 440 31.31 -3.88 -8.80
C MET A 440 32.65 -3.30 -9.26
N SER A 441 33.70 -4.13 -9.45
CA SER A 441 35.02 -3.65 -9.86
C SER A 441 35.09 -3.14 -11.30
N ILE A 442 34.18 -3.55 -12.17
CA ILE A 442 34.11 -3.10 -13.56
C ILE A 442 33.18 -1.92 -13.74
N ASP A 443 32.30 -1.65 -12.77
CA ASP A 443 31.41 -0.50 -12.81
C ASP A 443 32.18 0.76 -12.41
N PRO A 444 32.40 1.74 -13.34
CA PRO A 444 33.17 2.93 -13.05
C PRO A 444 32.50 3.85 -12.02
N ASP A 445 31.19 3.68 -11.76
CA ASP A 445 30.45 4.47 -10.79
C ASP A 445 30.55 3.87 -9.37
N MET A 446 31.18 2.69 -9.20
CA MET A 446 31.36 2.04 -7.91
C MET A 446 32.78 2.22 -7.36
N ALA A 447 32.89 2.67 -6.11
CA ALA A 447 34.15 2.76 -5.39
C ALA A 447 34.27 1.68 -4.34
N LYS A 448 35.46 1.05 -4.28
CA LYS A 448 35.79 0.13 -3.19
C LYS A 448 36.16 0.93 -1.94
N ILE A 449 35.48 0.65 -0.84
CA ILE A 449 35.67 1.29 0.47
C ILE A 449 35.83 0.23 1.57
N ASP A 450 36.28 0.64 2.74
CA ASP A 450 36.22 -0.17 3.98
C ASP A 450 35.09 0.35 4.87
N VAL A 451 34.26 -0.57 5.36
CA VAL A 451 33.22 -0.28 6.32
C VAL A 451 33.32 -1.26 7.49
N GLN A 452 33.78 -0.78 8.64
CA GLN A 452 33.96 -1.60 9.84
C GLN A 452 34.83 -2.85 9.61
N GLY A 453 35.88 -2.73 8.81
CA GLY A 453 36.80 -3.83 8.48
C GLY A 453 36.26 -4.79 7.40
N ASN A 454 35.15 -4.47 6.75
CA ASN A 454 34.60 -5.22 5.64
C ASN A 454 34.76 -4.48 4.34
N VAL A 455 35.09 -5.20 3.25
CA VAL A 455 35.10 -4.64 1.91
C VAL A 455 33.68 -4.30 1.49
N ALA A 456 33.46 -3.05 1.13
CA ALA A 456 32.17 -2.58 0.61
C ALA A 456 32.38 -1.81 -0.70
N TRP A 457 31.29 -1.64 -1.44
CA TRP A 457 31.25 -0.93 -2.71
C TRP A 457 30.19 0.17 -2.63
N GLU A 458 30.61 1.41 -2.81
CA GLU A 458 29.76 2.60 -2.71
C GLU A 458 29.55 3.23 -4.07
N LEU A 459 28.31 3.58 -4.40
CA LEU A 459 27.98 4.32 -5.61
C LEU A 459 28.47 5.77 -5.50
N ILE A 460 29.36 6.20 -6.40
CA ILE A 460 29.86 7.57 -6.45
C ILE A 460 28.93 8.40 -7.32
N ASP A 461 28.39 9.48 -6.78
CA ASP A 461 27.71 10.49 -7.59
C ASP A 461 28.74 11.42 -8.25
N ARG A 462 29.07 11.14 -9.50
CA ARG A 462 29.99 11.97 -10.28
C ARG A 462 29.38 13.28 -10.77
N SER A 463 28.08 13.49 -10.58
CA SER A 463 27.42 14.74 -10.99
C SER A 463 27.90 15.96 -10.21
N MET A 464 28.52 15.75 -9.05
CA MET A 464 29.14 16.81 -8.23
C MET A 464 30.62 17.08 -8.54
N ALA A 465 31.28 16.27 -9.36
CA ALA A 465 32.76 16.28 -9.51
C ALA A 465 33.27 17.03 -10.74
N ILE A 466 32.44 17.56 -11.61
CA ILE A 466 32.90 18.33 -12.77
C ILE A 466 32.22 19.70 -12.79
N PRO A 467 32.91 20.80 -12.40
CA PRO A 467 32.55 22.10 -12.89
C PRO A 467 32.71 22.06 -14.42
N GLN A 468 31.61 22.14 -15.16
CA GLN A 468 31.69 22.37 -16.60
C GLN A 468 32.40 23.71 -16.82
N LEU A 469 33.70 23.66 -17.13
CA LEU A 469 34.41 24.78 -17.74
C LEU A 469 33.83 24.89 -19.17
N GLU A 470 32.86 25.75 -19.36
CA GLU A 470 32.51 26.23 -20.70
C GLU A 470 33.69 27.00 -21.25
N VAL A 471 34.52 26.32 -22.02
CA VAL A 471 35.52 27.00 -22.87
C VAL A 471 34.80 27.34 -24.17
N GLU A 472 34.33 28.58 -24.28
CA GLU A 472 33.96 29.14 -25.57
C GLU A 472 35.24 29.24 -26.45
N LEU A 473 35.38 28.33 -27.41
CA LEU A 473 36.33 28.44 -28.50
C LEU A 473 35.70 29.24 -29.64
N PRO A 474 36.29 30.36 -30.07
CA PRO A 474 35.80 31.10 -31.23
C PRO A 474 36.17 30.38 -32.54
N GLY A 475 35.14 30.00 -33.28
CA GLY A 475 35.19 29.80 -34.73
C GLY A 475 35.93 28.58 -35.26
N GLY A 476 35.21 27.59 -35.73
CA GLY A 476 35.74 26.53 -36.56
C GLY A 476 34.67 25.53 -37.00
N ALA A 477 34.48 25.43 -38.29
CA ALA A 477 33.51 24.59 -38.99
C ALA A 477 33.58 23.12 -38.61
N VAL A 478 32.41 22.49 -38.42
CA VAL A 478 32.25 21.06 -38.15
C VAL A 478 32.09 20.31 -39.47
N PRO A 479 32.81 19.22 -39.72
CA PRO A 479 32.43 18.26 -40.77
C PRO A 479 31.33 17.34 -40.30
N HIS A 480 30.30 17.17 -41.12
CA HIS A 480 29.26 16.17 -41.00
C HIS A 480 29.85 14.75 -41.03
N ALA A 481 29.55 13.96 -40.00
CA ALA A 481 29.61 12.51 -40.08
C ALA A 481 28.26 11.97 -39.56
N ASP A 482 27.42 11.51 -40.48
CA ASP A 482 26.19 10.77 -40.23
C ASP A 482 26.49 9.38 -39.66
N HIS A 483 25.56 8.88 -38.87
CA HIS A 483 25.46 7.54 -38.30
C HIS A 483 26.23 7.28 -36.98
N ASP A 484 25.65 7.73 -35.85
CA ASP A 484 25.59 7.00 -34.56
C ASP A 484 24.95 7.83 -33.43
N GLU A 485 24.42 9.02 -33.72
CA GLU A 485 23.83 9.92 -32.69
C GLU A 485 22.54 9.39 -32.07
N ASP A 486 21.78 8.55 -32.78
CA ASP A 486 20.48 8.05 -32.26
C ASP A 486 20.65 6.99 -31.18
N THR A 487 21.69 6.17 -31.27
CA THR A 487 21.97 5.13 -30.25
C THR A 487 22.57 5.75 -28.99
N HIS A 488 23.44 6.73 -29.12
CA HIS A 488 23.99 7.49 -27.98
C HIS A 488 22.91 8.37 -27.32
N ARG A 489 22.08 9.06 -28.09
CA ARG A 489 20.94 9.84 -27.54
C ARG A 489 19.88 8.95 -26.86
N ARG A 490 19.65 7.74 -27.35
CA ARG A 490 18.78 6.77 -26.68
C ARG A 490 19.39 6.24 -25.38
N ARG A 491 20.69 5.94 -25.35
CA ARG A 491 21.41 5.53 -24.13
C ARG A 491 21.50 6.68 -23.11
N THR A 492 21.76 7.89 -23.53
CA THR A 492 21.80 9.08 -22.64
C THR A 492 20.41 9.42 -22.11
N LYS A 493 19.35 9.36 -22.94
CA LYS A 493 17.95 9.55 -22.47
C LYS A 493 17.43 8.40 -21.60
N LEU A 494 17.92 7.18 -21.76
CA LEU A 494 17.65 6.08 -20.84
C LEU A 494 18.41 6.27 -19.52
N ARG A 495 19.65 6.76 -19.53
CA ARG A 495 20.41 7.12 -18.32
C ARG A 495 19.81 8.32 -17.56
N GLU A 496 19.30 9.33 -18.25
CA GLU A 496 18.60 10.48 -17.62
C GLU A 496 17.21 10.13 -17.09
N ARG A 497 16.62 8.97 -17.45
CA ARG A 497 15.33 8.50 -16.98
C ARG A 497 15.37 7.54 -15.79
N GLU A 498 16.52 6.97 -15.49
CA GLU A 498 16.74 6.22 -14.27
C GLU A 498 17.09 7.23 -13.15
N GLU A 499 16.07 7.84 -12.53
CA GLU A 499 16.20 8.31 -11.15
C GLU A 499 16.70 7.10 -10.38
N LYS A 500 17.99 7.08 -10.04
CA LYS A 500 18.61 5.99 -9.31
C LYS A 500 17.79 5.76 -8.04
N LEU A 501 17.18 4.59 -7.92
CA LEU A 501 16.32 4.24 -6.78
C LEU A 501 17.08 4.39 -5.45
N LEU A 502 18.40 4.24 -5.47
CA LEU A 502 19.30 4.35 -4.32
C LEU A 502 20.57 5.11 -4.74
N PRO A 503 20.57 6.45 -4.78
CA PRO A 503 21.67 7.25 -5.32
C PRO A 503 22.98 7.17 -4.52
N HIS A 504 22.94 6.73 -3.26
CA HIS A 504 24.10 6.61 -2.35
C HIS A 504 24.27 5.16 -1.87
N SER A 505 23.90 4.18 -2.71
CA SER A 505 23.88 2.79 -2.30
C SER A 505 25.26 2.25 -1.97
N VAL A 506 25.29 1.44 -0.92
CA VAL A 506 26.48 0.70 -0.49
C VAL A 506 26.17 -0.77 -0.42
N VAL A 507 27.04 -1.61 -0.99
CA VAL A 507 26.86 -3.06 -1.05
C VAL A 507 28.05 -3.74 -0.37
N THR A 508 27.80 -4.72 0.49
CA THR A 508 28.84 -5.54 1.13
C THR A 508 28.33 -6.93 1.44
N VAL A 509 29.25 -7.88 1.60
CA VAL A 509 28.95 -9.21 2.14
C VAL A 509 29.66 -9.35 3.49
N ALA A 510 28.89 -9.49 4.54
CA ALA A 510 29.39 -9.62 5.91
C ALA A 510 28.41 -10.43 6.77
N GLN A 511 28.87 -11.03 7.86
CA GLN A 511 28.04 -11.74 8.84
C GLN A 511 27.05 -12.75 8.20
N GLY A 512 27.46 -13.42 7.10
CA GLY A 512 26.62 -14.38 6.39
C GLY A 512 25.46 -13.76 5.58
N HIS A 513 25.54 -12.48 5.24
CA HIS A 513 24.49 -11.78 4.47
C HIS A 513 25.10 -10.90 3.39
N LEU A 514 24.38 -10.77 2.28
CA LEU A 514 24.54 -9.71 1.30
C LEU A 514 23.72 -8.50 1.75
N PHE A 515 24.41 -7.42 2.13
CA PHE A 515 23.79 -6.15 2.51
C PHE A 515 23.76 -5.19 1.35
N ILE A 516 22.60 -4.58 1.11
CA ILE A 516 22.38 -3.49 0.17
C ILE A 516 21.74 -2.35 0.97
N ALA A 517 22.50 -1.29 1.20
CA ALA A 517 22.06 -0.14 1.98
C ALA A 517 21.87 1.09 1.08
N SER A 518 20.87 1.92 1.39
CA SER A 518 20.65 3.19 0.71
C SER A 518 21.75 4.20 0.99
N HIS A 519 22.41 4.09 2.15
CA HIS A 519 23.46 4.99 2.63
C HIS A 519 24.47 4.25 3.48
N ARG A 520 25.67 4.76 3.52
CA ARG A 520 26.80 4.19 4.28
C ARG A 520 26.52 4.15 5.78
N ASP A 521 25.93 5.21 6.34
CA ASP A 521 25.71 5.35 7.80
C ASP A 521 24.81 4.24 8.40
N ILE A 522 23.76 3.81 7.70
CA ILE A 522 22.93 2.70 8.16
C ILE A 522 23.70 1.37 8.13
N LEU A 523 24.55 1.17 7.12
CA LEU A 523 25.39 -0.03 7.03
C LEU A 523 26.43 -0.05 8.17
N GLU A 524 27.09 1.09 8.44
CA GLU A 524 28.04 1.25 9.56
C GLU A 524 27.39 0.89 10.90
N ARG A 525 26.17 1.38 11.16
CA ARG A 525 25.41 1.05 12.38
C ARG A 525 25.10 -0.44 12.49
N VAL A 526 24.64 -1.06 11.41
CA VAL A 526 24.34 -2.50 11.36
C VAL A 526 25.59 -3.33 11.65
N LEU A 527 26.70 -3.03 10.99
CA LEU A 527 27.95 -3.77 11.17
C LEU A 527 28.64 -3.50 12.52
N ALA A 528 28.36 -2.35 13.14
CA ALA A 528 28.85 -1.98 14.48
C ALA A 528 28.02 -2.61 15.61
N THR A 529 26.78 -3.01 15.36
CA THR A 529 25.89 -3.59 16.37
C THR A 529 26.42 -4.95 16.82
N LYS A 530 26.72 -5.07 18.10
CA LYS A 530 27.30 -6.28 18.70
C LYS A 530 26.61 -6.66 20.01
N GLY A 531 26.26 -7.94 20.08
CA GLY A 531 25.70 -8.51 21.30
C GLY A 531 24.22 -8.18 21.52
N ASP A 532 23.64 -8.90 22.45
CA ASP A 532 22.18 -8.92 22.66
C ASP A 532 21.61 -7.58 23.11
N VAL A 533 22.37 -6.78 23.89
CA VAL A 533 21.89 -5.50 24.47
C VAL A 533 21.66 -4.42 23.40
N GLU A 534 22.49 -4.42 22.34
CA GLU A 534 22.40 -3.42 21.26
C GLU A 534 21.45 -3.85 20.13
N ALA A 535 21.01 -5.12 20.15
CA ALA A 535 20.15 -5.68 19.12
C ALA A 535 18.66 -5.41 19.38
N LEU A 536 17.87 -5.31 18.31
CA LEU A 536 16.42 -5.10 18.37
C LEU A 536 15.69 -6.15 19.21
N GLY A 537 16.16 -7.39 19.22
CA GLY A 537 15.57 -8.47 20.00
C GLY A 537 15.50 -8.20 21.52
N SER A 538 16.35 -7.29 22.05
CA SER A 538 16.35 -6.90 23.46
C SER A 538 15.46 -5.67 23.76
N ALA A 539 14.89 -5.02 22.74
CA ALA A 539 14.05 -3.86 22.94
C ALA A 539 12.69 -4.28 23.55
N MET A 540 12.28 -3.57 24.60
CA MET A 540 11.04 -3.89 25.32
C MET A 540 9.80 -3.75 24.42
N ASP A 541 9.73 -2.69 23.65
CA ASP A 541 8.65 -2.41 22.69
C ASP A 541 8.55 -3.48 21.60
N TYR A 542 9.69 -3.93 21.07
CA TYR A 542 9.74 -5.08 20.17
C TYR A 542 9.21 -6.35 20.85
N THR A 543 9.67 -6.65 22.07
CA THR A 543 9.28 -7.86 22.79
C THR A 543 7.78 -7.89 23.07
N GLN A 544 7.15 -6.76 23.40
CA GLN A 544 5.71 -6.65 23.60
C GLN A 544 4.94 -6.98 22.31
N VAL A 545 5.32 -6.37 21.18
CA VAL A 545 4.71 -6.63 19.87
C VAL A 545 4.92 -8.09 19.45
N ALA A 546 6.14 -8.62 19.59
CA ALA A 546 6.47 -10.00 19.23
C ALA A 546 5.68 -11.01 20.05
N THR A 547 5.51 -10.77 21.35
CA THR A 547 4.69 -11.61 22.24
C THR A 547 3.25 -11.66 21.77
N GLU A 548 2.69 -10.50 21.43
CA GLU A 548 1.32 -10.41 20.97
C GLU A 548 1.12 -11.06 19.59
N LEU A 549 2.05 -10.85 18.67
CA LEU A 549 2.03 -11.52 17.36
C LEU A 549 2.13 -13.04 17.50
N ASN A 550 2.98 -13.55 18.42
CA ASN A 550 3.09 -15.00 18.66
C ASN A 550 1.81 -15.58 19.27
N ARG A 551 1.08 -14.81 20.07
CA ARG A 551 -0.23 -15.19 20.59
C ARG A 551 -1.30 -15.28 19.48
N LEU A 552 -1.29 -14.33 18.54
CA LEU A 552 -2.27 -14.25 17.45
C LEU A 552 -1.93 -15.18 16.27
N LEU A 553 -0.66 -15.43 16.04
CA LEU A 553 -0.15 -16.24 14.94
C LEU A 553 0.95 -17.17 15.46
N PRO A 554 0.59 -18.23 16.21
CA PRO A 554 1.56 -19.14 16.79
C PRO A 554 2.24 -20.01 15.73
N GLY A 555 3.47 -20.46 16.05
CA GLY A 555 4.25 -21.37 15.22
C GLY A 555 5.04 -20.70 14.11
N LYS A 556 5.35 -21.48 13.07
CA LYS A 556 6.15 -21.04 11.92
C LYS A 556 5.45 -19.90 11.15
N ALA A 557 6.23 -18.96 10.64
CA ALA A 557 5.70 -17.84 9.86
C ALA A 557 6.59 -17.56 8.64
N ALA A 558 6.00 -17.03 7.58
CA ALA A 558 6.71 -16.56 6.40
C ALA A 558 7.19 -15.12 6.55
N THR A 559 6.51 -14.32 7.38
CA THR A 559 6.89 -12.92 7.64
C THR A 559 6.63 -12.54 9.09
N ARG A 560 7.54 -11.73 9.63
CA ARG A 560 7.37 -10.97 10.86
C ARG A 560 7.88 -9.55 10.64
N SER A 561 7.16 -8.58 11.17
CA SER A 561 7.58 -7.18 11.14
C SER A 561 7.35 -6.48 12.47
N PHE A 562 8.10 -5.44 12.67
CA PHE A 562 7.97 -4.51 13.79
C PHE A 562 8.17 -3.08 13.28
N THR A 563 7.41 -2.13 13.81
CA THR A 563 7.48 -0.72 13.43
C THR A 563 7.20 0.17 14.63
N ARG A 564 8.04 1.14 14.88
CA ARG A 564 7.75 2.31 15.72
C ARG A 564 7.03 3.31 14.85
N GLU A 565 5.72 3.45 15.03
CA GLU A 565 4.90 4.28 14.14
C GLU A 565 5.31 5.75 14.17
N ASP A 566 5.70 6.26 15.35
CA ASP A 566 6.18 7.63 15.51
C ASP A 566 7.43 7.91 14.66
N GLU A 567 8.39 6.97 14.67
CA GLU A 567 9.62 7.12 13.90
C GLU A 567 9.41 6.87 12.39
N ALA A 568 8.53 5.92 12.06
CA ALA A 568 8.25 5.59 10.67
C ALA A 568 7.45 6.66 9.92
N ILE A 569 6.56 7.38 10.61
CA ILE A 569 5.73 8.43 9.98
C ILE A 569 6.44 9.80 9.96
N ARG A 570 7.39 10.02 10.85
CA ARG A 570 8.06 11.31 11.04
C ARG A 570 8.62 11.91 9.75
N PRO A 571 9.37 11.19 8.90
CA PRO A 571 9.87 11.76 7.65
C PRO A 571 8.76 12.28 6.74
N ALA A 572 7.73 11.47 6.52
CA ALA A 572 6.60 11.85 5.67
C ALA A 572 5.81 13.03 6.26
N TYR A 573 5.61 13.05 7.58
CA TYR A 573 4.91 14.12 8.29
C TYR A 573 5.63 15.46 8.16
N GLU A 574 6.94 15.49 8.46
CA GLU A 574 7.74 16.71 8.38
C GLU A 574 7.89 17.21 6.94
N MET A 575 8.10 16.32 5.98
CA MET A 575 8.14 16.70 4.56
C MET A 575 6.80 17.26 4.08
N LEU A 576 5.68 16.68 4.51
CA LEU A 576 4.34 17.20 4.22
C LEU A 576 4.17 18.61 4.81
N ARG A 577 4.59 18.80 6.06
CA ARG A 577 4.53 20.09 6.77
C ARG A 577 5.40 21.17 6.11
N GLN A 578 6.57 20.80 5.60
CA GLN A 578 7.50 21.69 4.89
C GLN A 578 7.10 21.95 3.42
N GLY A 579 6.11 21.25 2.88
CA GLY A 579 5.77 21.33 1.45
C GLY A 579 6.77 20.65 0.51
N SER A 580 7.69 19.85 1.06
CA SER A 580 8.80 19.19 0.34
C SER A 580 8.50 17.74 -0.07
N MET A 581 7.30 17.20 0.27
CA MET A 581 6.91 15.82 -0.04
C MET A 581 7.12 15.42 -1.52
N PRO A 582 6.86 16.29 -2.54
CA PRO A 582 7.12 15.96 -3.93
C PRO A 582 8.60 15.68 -4.26
N LYS A 583 9.52 16.15 -3.44
CA LYS A 583 10.97 15.97 -3.59
C LYS A 583 11.49 14.72 -2.90
N SER A 584 10.64 14.00 -2.13
CA SER A 584 11.06 12.81 -1.41
C SER A 584 11.64 11.76 -2.37
N LYS A 585 12.85 11.33 -2.10
CA LYS A 585 13.54 10.24 -2.79
C LYS A 585 13.22 8.87 -2.19
N SER A 586 12.47 8.83 -1.09
CA SER A 586 12.09 7.59 -0.43
C SER A 586 11.05 6.80 -1.22
N LEU A 587 11.06 5.48 -1.04
CA LEU A 587 10.02 4.60 -1.62
C LEU A 587 8.62 4.97 -1.09
N THR A 588 8.50 5.35 0.18
CA THR A 588 7.25 5.79 0.79
C THR A 588 6.76 7.10 0.18
N GLY A 589 7.66 8.08 0.04
CA GLY A 589 7.36 9.36 -0.59
C GLY A 589 6.97 9.21 -2.06
N GLN A 590 7.65 8.35 -2.82
CA GLN A 590 7.31 8.06 -4.22
C GLN A 590 5.91 7.44 -4.35
N VAL A 591 5.52 6.53 -3.45
CA VAL A 591 4.17 5.93 -3.44
C VAL A 591 3.12 6.99 -3.06
N LEU A 592 3.36 7.79 -2.02
CA LEU A 592 2.46 8.87 -1.62
C LEU A 592 2.32 9.92 -2.73
N ASN A 593 3.42 10.27 -3.39
CA ASN A 593 3.40 11.17 -4.55
C ASN A 593 2.66 10.57 -5.74
N GLY A 594 2.70 9.25 -5.93
CA GLY A 594 1.90 8.54 -6.94
C GLY A 594 0.41 8.59 -6.67
N ILE A 595 0.01 8.54 -5.40
CA ILE A 595 -1.40 8.58 -4.95
C ILE A 595 -1.91 10.02 -4.89
N LEU A 596 -1.12 10.94 -4.33
CA LEU A 596 -1.51 12.32 -4.04
C LEU A 596 -1.07 13.32 -5.12
N GLY A 597 -0.22 12.91 -6.06
CA GLY A 597 0.30 13.73 -7.16
C GLY A 597 -0.63 13.81 -8.38
N ASP A 598 -0.44 14.78 -9.25
CA ASP A 598 -1.22 15.00 -10.47
C ASP A 598 -0.83 14.10 -11.66
N GLY A 599 0.13 13.22 -11.47
CA GLY A 599 0.45 12.10 -12.39
C GLY A 599 1.03 12.48 -13.76
N LYS A 600 1.51 13.71 -13.96
CA LYS A 600 2.16 14.12 -15.22
C LYS A 600 3.67 13.84 -15.16
N PRO A 601 4.23 12.95 -16.00
CA PRO A 601 5.67 12.75 -16.07
C PRO A 601 6.39 14.02 -16.51
N GLY A 602 7.49 14.39 -15.81
CA GLY A 602 8.35 15.52 -16.19
C GLY A 602 7.90 16.90 -15.73
N THR A 603 6.80 17.02 -14.97
CA THR A 603 6.46 18.26 -14.25
C THR A 603 6.94 18.18 -12.81
N VAL A 604 7.46 19.29 -12.27
CA VAL A 604 7.68 19.44 -10.82
C VAL A 604 6.32 19.21 -10.16
N ARG A 605 6.20 18.08 -9.44
CA ARG A 605 4.94 17.69 -8.79
C ARG A 605 4.62 18.73 -7.73
N THR A 606 3.41 19.28 -7.77
CA THR A 606 2.93 20.16 -6.71
C THR A 606 2.28 19.32 -5.61
N GLN A 607 2.59 19.64 -4.36
CA GLN A 607 1.96 19.01 -3.22
C GLN A 607 0.47 19.35 -3.23
N ARG A 608 -0.39 18.35 -3.34
CA ARG A 608 -1.84 18.55 -3.36
C ARG A 608 -2.41 18.83 -1.98
N LEU A 609 -1.81 18.24 -0.95
CA LEU A 609 -2.24 18.41 0.42
C LEU A 609 -1.39 19.49 1.08
N ASP A 610 -2.01 20.60 1.50
CA ASP A 610 -1.31 21.63 2.23
C ASP A 610 -1.03 21.18 3.67
N GLY A 611 0.22 20.87 3.96
CA GLY A 611 0.69 20.48 5.28
C GLY A 611 1.14 21.64 6.16
N SER A 612 1.12 22.88 5.67
CA SER A 612 1.63 24.05 6.41
C SER A 612 0.90 24.31 7.75
N THR A 613 -0.32 23.79 7.87
CA THR A 613 -1.14 23.88 9.09
C THR A 613 -0.99 22.69 10.05
N LEU A 614 -0.13 21.71 9.73
CA LEU A 614 0.22 20.64 10.65
C LEU A 614 0.97 21.19 11.86
N PRO A 615 0.64 20.73 13.08
CA PRO A 615 1.40 21.09 14.27
C PRO A 615 2.84 20.54 14.24
N ASP A 616 3.66 20.96 15.18
CA ASP A 616 4.98 20.35 15.36
C ASP A 616 4.82 18.85 15.67
N PHE A 617 5.68 18.01 15.07
CA PHE A 617 5.58 16.56 15.20
C PHE A 617 5.65 16.10 16.67
N GLU A 618 6.46 16.73 17.49
CA GLU A 618 6.60 16.36 18.91
C GLU A 618 5.29 16.53 19.71
N MET A 619 4.39 17.43 19.26
CA MET A 619 3.06 17.58 19.89
C MET A 619 2.16 16.38 19.63
N VAL A 620 2.28 15.74 18.47
CA VAL A 620 1.41 14.64 18.02
C VAL A 620 2.08 13.27 18.14
N ARG A 621 3.38 13.21 18.36
CA ARG A 621 4.17 11.98 18.49
C ARG A 621 3.56 10.98 19.48
N ARG A 622 2.98 11.48 20.57
CA ARG A 622 2.33 10.67 21.62
C ARG A 622 1.18 9.77 21.13
N TYR A 623 0.61 10.06 19.96
CA TYR A 623 -0.50 9.30 19.38
C TYR A 623 -0.04 8.14 18.51
N PHE A 624 1.26 7.96 18.30
CA PHE A 624 1.81 6.88 17.49
C PHE A 624 2.51 5.86 18.39
N GLY A 625 2.07 4.63 18.30
CA GLY A 625 2.56 3.54 19.12
C GLY A 625 3.54 2.63 18.38
N THR A 626 3.47 1.35 18.69
CA THR A 626 4.25 0.32 18.01
C THR A 626 3.33 -0.67 17.32
N ALA A 627 3.74 -1.15 16.17
CA ALA A 627 2.95 -2.07 15.38
C ALA A 627 3.77 -3.28 14.94
N GLY A 628 3.08 -4.38 14.67
CA GLY A 628 3.67 -5.55 14.07
C GLY A 628 2.71 -6.32 13.20
N VAL A 629 3.25 -7.04 12.22
CA VAL A 629 2.51 -7.89 11.30
C VAL A 629 3.19 -9.23 11.18
N GLY A 630 2.40 -10.31 11.14
CA GLY A 630 2.85 -11.65 10.84
C GLY A 630 2.06 -12.25 9.67
N MET A 631 2.72 -13.09 8.87
CA MET A 631 2.10 -13.85 7.78
C MET A 631 2.47 -15.32 7.87
N GLN A 632 1.49 -16.18 7.64
CA GLN A 632 1.69 -17.62 7.43
C GLN A 632 1.21 -18.01 6.05
N SER A 633 2.02 -18.81 5.36
CA SER A 633 1.57 -19.54 4.19
C SER A 633 0.73 -20.73 4.60
N LEU A 634 -0.44 -20.86 4.00
CA LEU A 634 -1.41 -21.92 4.19
C LEU A 634 -1.54 -22.73 2.89
N PRO A 635 -2.15 -23.93 2.95
CA PRO A 635 -2.38 -24.74 1.74
C PRO A 635 -3.16 -24.00 0.64
N ASP A 636 -4.01 -23.05 1.01
CA ASP A 636 -4.95 -22.33 0.16
C ASP A 636 -4.71 -20.82 0.08
N GLY A 637 -3.52 -20.34 0.49
CA GLY A 637 -3.16 -18.93 0.39
C GLY A 637 -2.29 -18.41 1.52
N TRP A 638 -2.52 -17.17 1.95
CA TRP A 638 -1.72 -16.50 2.98
C TRP A 638 -2.62 -15.84 4.02
N TYR A 639 -2.38 -16.20 5.27
CA TYR A 639 -3.07 -15.58 6.39
C TYR A 639 -2.15 -14.55 7.06
N ILE A 640 -2.66 -13.35 7.25
CA ILE A 640 -1.91 -12.21 7.76
C ILE A 640 -2.65 -11.66 8.97
N THR A 641 -1.93 -11.40 10.06
CA THR A 641 -2.48 -10.69 11.21
C THR A 641 -1.54 -9.59 11.65
N GLY A 642 -2.09 -8.54 12.22
CA GLY A 642 -1.31 -7.45 12.75
C GLY A 642 -1.99 -6.75 13.91
N VAL A 643 -1.16 -6.08 14.71
CA VAL A 643 -1.58 -5.31 15.88
C VAL A 643 -0.89 -3.96 15.90
N THR A 644 -1.60 -2.97 16.42
CA THR A 644 -0.98 -1.73 16.91
C THR A 644 -1.24 -1.62 18.39
N LEU A 645 -0.17 -1.46 19.15
CA LEU A 645 -0.20 -1.22 20.59
C LEU A 645 -0.13 0.29 20.85
N PRO A 646 -0.91 0.82 21.80
CA PRO A 646 -0.78 2.22 22.18
C PRO A 646 0.61 2.48 22.77
N ARG A 647 1.13 3.69 22.62
CA ARG A 647 2.41 4.08 23.21
C ARG A 647 2.34 3.96 24.73
N SER A 648 3.26 3.19 25.30
CA SER A 648 3.39 3.09 26.76
C SER A 648 3.84 4.44 27.34
N GLN A 649 3.15 4.95 28.34
CA GLN A 649 3.56 6.18 29.05
C GLN A 649 4.84 6.01 29.87
N GLN A 650 5.36 4.78 29.96
CA GLN A 650 6.53 4.42 30.78
C GLN A 650 7.79 4.12 29.96
N GLU A 651 7.76 4.24 28.63
CA GLU A 651 8.98 4.06 27.84
C GLU A 651 9.90 5.27 28.00
N PRO A 652 11.12 5.06 28.55
CA PRO A 652 12.13 6.10 28.49
C PRO A 652 12.43 6.38 27.00
N GLU A 653 12.48 7.64 26.66
CA GLU A 653 12.93 8.12 25.35
C GLU A 653 14.26 7.43 25.01
N VAL A 654 14.26 6.58 23.98
CA VAL A 654 15.51 5.99 23.48
C VAL A 654 16.29 7.14 22.87
N ALA A 655 17.26 7.67 23.62
CA ALA A 655 18.12 8.74 23.16
C ALA A 655 18.87 8.26 21.92
N ARG A 656 18.48 8.76 20.75
CA ARG A 656 19.23 8.53 19.51
C ARG A 656 20.61 9.14 19.65
N ARG A 657 21.66 8.35 19.44
CA ARG A 657 23.00 8.90 19.34
C ARG A 657 23.03 9.87 18.14
N PRO A 658 23.44 11.13 18.31
CA PRO A 658 23.59 12.02 17.18
C PRO A 658 24.62 11.43 16.21
N VAL A 659 24.21 11.25 14.96
CA VAL A 659 25.13 10.90 13.88
C VAL A 659 25.99 12.13 13.63
N THR A 660 27.26 12.08 14.01
CA THR A 660 28.21 13.15 13.70
C THR A 660 28.42 13.13 12.18
N PRO A 661 28.18 14.24 11.47
CA PRO A 661 28.44 14.28 10.03
C PRO A 661 29.92 13.99 9.78
N PRO A 662 30.30 13.28 8.71
CA PRO A 662 31.68 13.07 8.32
C PRO A 662 32.34 14.43 8.07
N GLN A 663 33.55 14.63 8.65
CA GLN A 663 34.39 15.79 8.41
C GLN A 663 34.98 15.75 7.01
#